data_86cda732a619318932249f77fafde4f1
#
_entry.id   86cda732a619318932249f77fafde4f1
#
_cell.length_a   1.000
_cell.length_b   1.000
_cell.length_c   1.000
_cell.angle_alpha   90.00
_cell.angle_beta   90.00
_cell.angle_gamma   90.00
#
_symmetry.space_group_name_H-M   'P 1'
#
loop_
_entity.id
_entity.type
_entity.pdbx_description
1 polymer ?
#
loop_
_entity_poly.entity_id
_entity_poly.type
_entity_poly.pdbx_seq_one_letter_code
_entity_poly.pdbx_strand_id
1 'polypeptide(L)'
;MKNNKGIVSVIIFAVVFFIVLLGLNTTRVAASDWYYTDDQVMSVAPEGINIGSLSSVINPDGLFVAGKCSKDVAPVIENGRVVKLGTEGNPDYTEAIWSNNTDNYLDINQKQTISMWIYMGSTTSASQGLVFVLQNGGSDVGVTDSKGNLVGGETIGVWGDDKSANRLSTKAVASTAIQNSWALEFDTMQNGEDTAGAGGPGNAFDDYQVNWVPQRRVGPKHIAWGYPGDPATYFQYGSLLSKYYYLQNHQDPEESEIRGNKNQKLAWHHVLIKYTPPTDGTNNATLQYKVNDKNLNGITYTDPKTTPVGQEQISKKINLNLDEFHMTDTDKLRFGFVTSSANENAFSGANTRVVFESIPGLVQADTNAYLTDKNNSSKVIETDTDKTSNSTPSMFANDTDQGLVSKDKVHPNDDLTFKYLVNYKSGRVNIDNANVTISLPDNVKFTTDPTKKLGVVKYSDGSTQDIYGQTPVASTDSDGNPVNSISFKLDKDLDIDSPLASIELYGQAADIATGGKSLHVGASHAQVQSDQFIADLVTKEFDIVAPADTLKITKTSTDPSTSYLGQTATLTADMEFGSKQPINNDDMNIHYAIDGTDQPVLKDTLSNNGSFSIDLKGLKSGKHTIDVYVVDPNYVSSDGVSDTITSNRLTYTVNVDEKKLQIASDSDSTVTAVGNDDVGIDGTHSYNDNSSFKNETLTLHTVINGTEKTQQLSGTDDITSGKFTSNIKTSDLNIGDNPVKIYMTDSNKLKSNELDFNVKVPNTTLKLTPDLTDITALYTESATLGGTISYSDDAIFKNSDITLNISVDGGASYTYALTGDDSATINKFNYKKSGADLGVGDHTIKVTATDGYGRSSDPVTYNVKIINKSLKLDSDKGYSFKSINTSPETRVLPRSGAWDLKVESINSKWALSAQCTELKDTANQRDLAGGLIYMNKNGAIQSLEDSQVLLASDKTISQTKEVTDIAGQWSKDNGILLKVMPSPLAGNYTGTISWSLTDSVQ
;
A
#
# COMPACT_ATOMS: atom_id res chain seq x y z
N MET A 1 -9.34 -18.55 -92.38
CA MET A 1 -9.75 -18.84 -91.02
C MET A 1 -8.66 -18.44 -90.04
N LYS A 2 -8.26 -17.21 -89.96
CA LYS A 2 -7.29 -16.69 -89.03
C LYS A 2 -7.54 -15.18 -88.84
N ASN A 3 -8.67 -14.79 -88.22
CA ASN A 3 -8.87 -13.38 -87.82
C ASN A 3 -10.01 -13.19 -86.81
N ASN A 4 -10.64 -14.24 -86.27
CA ASN A 4 -11.77 -14.07 -85.34
C ASN A 4 -11.41 -14.32 -83.87
N LYS A 5 -10.19 -14.68 -83.51
CA LYS A 5 -9.77 -14.80 -82.07
C LYS A 5 -9.37 -13.49 -81.46
N GLY A 6 -8.95 -12.49 -82.23
CA GLY A 6 -8.52 -11.20 -81.62
C GLY A 6 -9.72 -10.29 -81.24
N ILE A 7 -10.77 -10.34 -82.00
CA ILE A 7 -11.97 -9.50 -81.79
C ILE A 7 -12.79 -9.99 -80.58
N VAL A 8 -12.91 -11.29 -80.40
CA VAL A 8 -13.60 -11.86 -79.22
C VAL A 8 -12.84 -11.60 -77.89
N SER A 9 -11.50 -11.62 -77.92
CA SER A 9 -10.67 -11.26 -76.72
C SER A 9 -10.76 -9.76 -76.41
N VAL A 10 -10.83 -8.87 -77.36
CA VAL A 10 -10.98 -7.42 -77.08
C VAL A 10 -12.38 -7.11 -76.57
N ILE A 11 -13.45 -7.78 -77.10
CA ILE A 11 -14.82 -7.59 -76.62
C ILE A 11 -15.00 -8.16 -75.22
N ILE A 12 -14.37 -9.30 -74.90
CA ILE A 12 -14.42 -9.84 -73.51
C ILE A 12 -13.61 -8.94 -72.51
N PHE A 13 -12.49 -8.38 -72.92
CA PHE A 13 -11.74 -7.42 -72.11
C PHE A 13 -12.47 -6.10 -71.93
N ALA A 14 -13.14 -5.58 -72.97
CA ALA A 14 -13.97 -4.37 -72.95
C ALA A 14 -15.20 -4.59 -72.04
N VAL A 15 -15.86 -5.74 -72.13
CA VAL A 15 -17.02 -6.09 -71.28
C VAL A 15 -16.63 -6.35 -69.84
N VAL A 16 -15.49 -6.99 -69.59
CA VAL A 16 -14.94 -7.16 -68.20
C VAL A 16 -14.48 -5.80 -67.65
N PHE A 17 -13.86 -4.94 -68.47
CA PHE A 17 -13.47 -3.59 -68.04
C PHE A 17 -14.68 -2.68 -67.81
N PHE A 18 -15.77 -2.83 -68.54
CA PHE A 18 -17.01 -2.09 -68.35
C PHE A 18 -17.80 -2.63 -67.12
N ILE A 19 -17.74 -3.94 -66.84
CA ILE A 19 -18.32 -4.55 -65.62
C ILE A 19 -17.48 -4.16 -64.40
N VAL A 20 -16.14 -4.07 -64.52
CA VAL A 20 -15.25 -3.58 -63.44
C VAL A 20 -15.44 -2.07 -63.21
N LEU A 21 -15.67 -1.27 -64.27
CA LEU A 21 -15.97 0.15 -64.19
C LEU A 21 -17.42 0.43 -63.69
N LEU A 22 -18.37 -0.49 -63.92
CA LEU A 22 -19.72 -0.40 -63.35
C LEU A 22 -19.76 -0.99 -61.93
N GLY A 23 -18.81 -1.82 -61.55
CA GLY A 23 -18.64 -2.33 -60.17
C GLY A 23 -17.87 -1.40 -59.22
N LEU A 24 -17.24 -0.32 -59.75
CA LEU A 24 -16.53 0.68 -58.95
C LEU A 24 -17.35 1.95 -58.62
N ASN A 25 -18.62 2.03 -59.11
CA ASN A 25 -19.56 2.88 -58.42
C ASN A 25 -20.02 2.13 -57.17
N THR A 26 -19.22 2.24 -56.11
CA THR A 26 -19.72 2.04 -54.75
C THR A 26 -20.85 3.06 -54.59
N THR A 27 -22.09 2.65 -54.89
CA THR A 27 -23.20 3.35 -54.26
C THR A 27 -22.92 3.36 -52.80
N ARG A 28 -22.50 4.52 -52.27
CA ARG A 28 -22.62 4.76 -50.83
C ARG A 28 -24.07 4.39 -50.52
N VAL A 29 -24.27 3.32 -49.81
CA VAL A 29 -25.60 2.95 -49.35
C VAL A 29 -25.97 4.06 -48.39
N ALA A 30 -26.88 4.92 -48.81
CA ALA A 30 -27.43 5.94 -47.94
C ALA A 30 -27.87 5.23 -46.64
N ALA A 31 -27.46 5.75 -45.51
CA ALA A 31 -27.92 5.25 -44.23
C ALA A 31 -29.46 5.21 -44.27
N SER A 32 -30.03 4.05 -44.07
CA SER A 32 -31.51 3.93 -44.03
C SER A 32 -32.02 4.57 -42.74
N ASP A 33 -33.12 5.29 -42.85
CA ASP A 33 -33.78 5.91 -41.71
C ASP A 33 -34.20 4.86 -40.67
N TRP A 34 -33.53 4.89 -39.56
CA TRP A 34 -33.80 4.03 -38.41
C TRP A 34 -34.21 4.90 -37.22
N TYR A 35 -35.30 4.51 -36.56
CA TYR A 35 -35.76 5.17 -35.38
C TYR A 35 -35.26 4.39 -34.13
N TYR A 36 -34.69 5.07 -33.19
CA TYR A 36 -34.32 4.54 -31.87
C TYR A 36 -35.14 5.23 -30.80
N THR A 37 -35.60 4.45 -29.83
CA THR A 37 -36.20 5.01 -28.61
C THR A 37 -35.12 5.66 -27.72
N ASP A 38 -35.53 6.56 -26.87
CA ASP A 38 -34.62 7.18 -25.87
C ASP A 38 -33.83 6.14 -25.09
N ASP A 39 -34.48 5.07 -24.61
CA ASP A 39 -33.81 3.98 -23.88
C ASP A 39 -32.75 3.27 -24.74
N GLN A 40 -33.00 3.07 -25.99
CA GLN A 40 -32.06 2.45 -26.91
C GLN A 40 -30.83 3.35 -27.14
N VAL A 41 -31.02 4.65 -27.28
CA VAL A 41 -29.92 5.62 -27.45
C VAL A 41 -29.09 5.68 -26.19
N MET A 42 -29.74 5.75 -25.04
CA MET A 42 -29.08 5.86 -23.77
C MET A 42 -28.34 4.57 -23.34
N SER A 43 -28.83 3.41 -23.81
CA SER A 43 -28.16 2.12 -23.50
C SER A 43 -26.76 1.96 -24.08
N VAL A 44 -26.42 2.76 -25.07
CA VAL A 44 -25.12 2.79 -25.77
C VAL A 44 -24.47 4.16 -25.71
N ALA A 45 -24.98 5.06 -24.89
CA ALA A 45 -24.41 6.39 -24.72
C ALA A 45 -23.01 6.27 -24.14
N PRO A 46 -22.07 7.11 -24.58
CA PRO A 46 -20.75 7.20 -23.94
C PRO A 46 -20.88 7.67 -22.48
N GLU A 47 -19.95 7.28 -21.65
CA GLU A 47 -19.87 7.86 -20.32
C GLU A 47 -19.48 9.34 -20.41
N GLY A 48 -20.11 10.16 -19.57
CA GLY A 48 -19.86 11.58 -19.51
C GLY A 48 -19.48 12.03 -18.10
N ILE A 49 -18.85 13.19 -18.03
CA ILE A 49 -18.57 13.86 -16.77
C ILE A 49 -19.85 14.36 -16.10
N ASN A 50 -19.80 14.53 -14.79
CA ASN A 50 -20.92 15.11 -14.04
C ASN A 50 -20.92 16.64 -14.20
N ILE A 51 -21.89 17.15 -14.94
CA ILE A 51 -22.11 18.60 -15.18
C ILE A 51 -23.21 19.19 -14.31
N GLY A 52 -23.80 18.36 -13.42
CA GLY A 52 -24.85 18.79 -12.50
C GLY A 52 -26.20 18.99 -13.15
N SER A 53 -26.91 20.06 -12.78
CA SER A 53 -28.19 20.47 -13.36
C SER A 53 -28.10 21.89 -13.90
N LEU A 54 -29.10 22.29 -14.67
CA LEU A 54 -29.18 23.66 -15.17
C LEU A 54 -29.15 24.67 -14.03
N SER A 55 -28.38 25.74 -14.22
CA SER A 55 -28.38 26.88 -13.29
C SER A 55 -29.75 27.56 -13.31
N SER A 56 -30.23 27.89 -12.16
CA SER A 56 -31.51 28.56 -11.95
C SER A 56 -31.45 29.41 -10.68
N VAL A 57 -32.50 30.14 -10.39
CA VAL A 57 -32.62 30.89 -9.13
C VAL A 57 -32.52 29.99 -7.90
N ILE A 58 -32.94 28.71 -8.05
CA ILE A 58 -32.92 27.70 -6.97
C ILE A 58 -31.57 26.94 -6.92
N ASN A 59 -30.91 26.81 -8.06
CA ASN A 59 -29.59 26.18 -8.20
C ASN A 59 -28.65 27.12 -8.97
N PRO A 60 -28.03 28.10 -8.31
CA PRO A 60 -27.15 29.06 -8.98
C PRO A 60 -25.83 28.45 -9.45
N ASP A 61 -25.41 27.31 -8.89
CA ASP A 61 -24.11 26.68 -9.14
C ASP A 61 -24.07 25.75 -10.37
N GLY A 62 -25.17 25.71 -11.17
CA GLY A 62 -25.22 24.95 -12.40
C GLY A 62 -24.24 25.48 -13.45
N LEU A 63 -23.48 24.60 -14.11
CA LEU A 63 -22.48 24.96 -15.13
C LEU A 63 -23.11 25.48 -16.42
N PHE A 64 -24.35 25.14 -16.67
CA PHE A 64 -25.12 25.52 -17.86
C PHE A 64 -26.43 26.21 -17.48
N VAL A 65 -26.86 27.10 -18.36
CA VAL A 65 -28.16 27.79 -18.27
C VAL A 65 -28.97 27.50 -19.52
N ALA A 66 -30.27 27.44 -19.38
CA ALA A 66 -31.14 27.40 -20.54
C ALA A 66 -31.01 28.70 -21.35
N GLY A 67 -30.90 28.58 -22.64
CA GLY A 67 -30.93 29.70 -23.58
C GLY A 67 -32.35 30.13 -23.89
N LYS A 68 -32.47 30.98 -24.92
CA LYS A 68 -33.76 31.35 -25.46
C LYS A 68 -34.36 30.17 -26.20
N CYS A 69 -35.54 29.74 -25.75
CA CYS A 69 -36.23 28.57 -26.30
C CYS A 69 -37.61 28.91 -26.76
N SER A 70 -38.13 28.14 -27.71
CA SER A 70 -39.56 28.21 -28.12
C SER A 70 -40.47 27.89 -26.95
N LYS A 71 -41.71 28.33 -27.04
CA LYS A 71 -42.68 28.09 -25.98
C LYS A 71 -42.84 26.60 -25.69
N ASP A 72 -42.89 26.26 -24.42
CA ASP A 72 -43.08 24.90 -23.88
C ASP A 72 -41.96 23.89 -24.20
N VAL A 73 -40.79 24.37 -24.61
CA VAL A 73 -39.57 23.56 -24.75
C VAL A 73 -38.43 24.13 -23.93
N ALA A 74 -37.59 23.26 -23.37
CA ALA A 74 -36.42 23.65 -22.60
C ALA A 74 -35.39 22.52 -22.56
N PRO A 75 -34.09 22.82 -22.60
CA PRO A 75 -33.05 21.83 -22.45
C PRO A 75 -33.14 21.14 -21.08
N VAL A 76 -32.76 19.87 -21.06
CA VAL A 76 -32.72 19.06 -19.84
C VAL A 76 -31.34 18.46 -19.70
N ILE A 77 -30.83 18.43 -18.47
CA ILE A 77 -29.66 17.62 -18.14
C ILE A 77 -30.14 16.33 -17.47
N GLU A 78 -30.06 15.22 -18.20
CA GLU A 78 -30.48 13.90 -17.74
C GLU A 78 -29.34 13.31 -16.87
N ASN A 79 -29.69 12.82 -15.67
CA ASN A 79 -28.77 12.16 -14.72
C ASN A 79 -27.49 12.98 -14.37
N GLY A 80 -27.54 14.30 -14.56
CA GLY A 80 -26.40 15.19 -14.34
C GLY A 80 -25.26 15.07 -15.35
N ARG A 81 -25.43 14.33 -16.46
CA ARG A 81 -24.36 14.02 -17.41
C ARG A 81 -24.70 14.26 -18.88
N VAL A 82 -25.96 14.14 -19.25
CA VAL A 82 -26.39 14.19 -20.64
C VAL A 82 -27.27 15.42 -20.88
N VAL A 83 -26.81 16.33 -21.73
CA VAL A 83 -27.64 17.42 -22.21
C VAL A 83 -28.58 16.85 -23.29
N LYS A 84 -29.87 16.96 -23.07
CA LYS A 84 -30.93 16.65 -24.05
C LYS A 84 -31.51 17.93 -24.56
N LEU A 85 -31.50 18.05 -25.88
CA LEU A 85 -32.09 19.13 -26.64
C LEU A 85 -33.10 18.55 -27.62
N GLY A 86 -34.18 19.30 -27.87
CA GLY A 86 -35.28 18.85 -28.74
C GLY A 86 -36.34 18.08 -27.99
N THR A 87 -37.59 18.32 -28.42
CA THR A 87 -38.75 17.69 -27.82
C THR A 87 -39.38 16.77 -28.85
N GLU A 88 -39.43 15.48 -28.59
CA GLU A 88 -40.10 14.50 -29.42
C GLU A 88 -41.58 14.88 -29.61
N GLY A 89 -42.03 14.86 -30.87
CA GLY A 89 -43.41 15.19 -31.21
C GLY A 89 -43.72 16.68 -31.37
N ASN A 90 -42.74 17.59 -31.19
CA ASN A 90 -42.88 19.00 -31.48
C ASN A 90 -42.26 19.33 -32.83
N PRO A 91 -43.04 19.63 -33.87
CA PRO A 91 -42.49 19.83 -35.23
C PRO A 91 -41.85 21.22 -35.44
N ASP A 92 -42.07 22.18 -34.57
CA ASP A 92 -41.58 23.55 -34.70
C ASP A 92 -41.00 24.05 -33.37
N TYR A 93 -39.71 23.97 -33.22
CA TYR A 93 -39.03 24.45 -32.05
C TYR A 93 -37.65 25.00 -32.38
N THR A 94 -37.18 25.88 -31.51
CA THR A 94 -35.75 26.28 -31.36
C THR A 94 -35.42 26.19 -29.90
N GLU A 95 -34.29 25.59 -29.60
CA GLU A 95 -33.87 25.33 -28.26
C GLU A 95 -32.38 25.58 -28.14
N ALA A 96 -31.96 26.21 -27.03
CA ALA A 96 -30.58 26.59 -26.77
C ALA A 96 -30.15 26.30 -25.31
N ILE A 97 -28.89 25.94 -25.15
CA ILE A 97 -28.22 25.81 -23.85
C ILE A 97 -26.87 26.51 -23.91
N TRP A 98 -26.52 27.23 -22.87
CA TRP A 98 -25.28 28.00 -22.78
C TRP A 98 -24.48 27.70 -21.51
N SER A 99 -23.16 27.77 -21.57
CA SER A 99 -22.31 27.83 -20.39
C SER A 99 -22.70 29.07 -19.53
N ASN A 100 -22.56 28.95 -18.20
CA ASN A 100 -23.05 30.00 -17.27
C ASN A 100 -22.21 31.29 -17.27
N ASN A 101 -21.02 31.31 -17.88
CA ASN A 101 -20.07 32.43 -17.97
C ASN A 101 -19.51 32.91 -16.60
N THR A 102 -19.86 32.30 -15.52
CA THR A 102 -19.30 32.54 -14.19
C THR A 102 -18.20 31.55 -13.89
N ASP A 103 -18.56 30.28 -13.96
CA ASP A 103 -17.70 29.14 -13.61
C ASP A 103 -17.39 28.23 -14.81
N ASN A 104 -18.09 28.39 -15.91
CA ASN A 104 -17.95 27.61 -17.14
C ASN A 104 -17.96 28.53 -18.35
N TYR A 105 -16.81 28.77 -18.94
CA TYR A 105 -16.58 29.65 -20.08
C TYR A 105 -15.27 29.29 -20.78
N LEU A 106 -15.11 29.75 -21.99
CA LEU A 106 -13.82 29.73 -22.68
C LEU A 106 -13.08 31.04 -22.37
N ASP A 107 -11.88 30.95 -21.77
CA ASP A 107 -10.99 32.08 -21.53
C ASP A 107 -10.10 32.30 -22.76
N ILE A 108 -10.22 33.46 -23.39
CA ILE A 108 -9.48 33.76 -24.62
C ILE A 108 -7.95 33.89 -24.44
N ASN A 109 -7.47 33.96 -23.20
CA ASN A 109 -6.05 34.06 -22.88
C ASN A 109 -5.38 32.70 -22.58
N GLN A 110 -6.16 31.62 -22.55
CA GLN A 110 -5.66 30.31 -22.15
C GLN A 110 -5.89 29.26 -23.25
N LYS A 111 -4.99 28.28 -23.33
CA LYS A 111 -5.25 27.06 -24.11
C LYS A 111 -6.33 26.27 -23.41
N GLN A 112 -7.35 25.88 -24.15
CA GLN A 112 -8.48 25.15 -23.59
C GLN A 112 -9.01 24.10 -24.56
N THR A 113 -9.60 23.05 -24.00
CA THR A 113 -10.18 21.94 -24.76
C THR A 113 -11.59 21.68 -24.28
N ILE A 114 -12.50 21.45 -25.22
CA ILE A 114 -13.85 20.94 -24.98
C ILE A 114 -13.92 19.60 -25.71
N SER A 115 -14.18 18.53 -24.99
CA SER A 115 -14.34 17.17 -25.53
C SER A 115 -15.74 16.67 -25.23
N MET A 116 -16.40 16.16 -26.24
CA MET A 116 -17.82 15.77 -26.14
C MET A 116 -18.25 14.78 -27.21
N TRP A 117 -19.33 14.09 -26.93
CA TRP A 117 -20.07 13.26 -27.87
C TRP A 117 -21.38 13.91 -28.21
N ILE A 118 -21.76 13.87 -29.48
CA ILE A 118 -23.03 14.36 -29.96
C ILE A 118 -23.84 13.22 -30.57
N TYR A 119 -25.12 13.23 -30.36
CA TYR A 119 -26.11 12.39 -31.02
C TYR A 119 -27.16 13.29 -31.73
N MET A 120 -27.36 13.08 -32.99
CA MET A 120 -28.15 13.98 -33.87
C MET A 120 -29.52 13.42 -34.23
N GLY A 121 -29.99 12.41 -33.50
CA GLY A 121 -31.25 11.74 -33.87
C GLY A 121 -31.10 10.67 -34.94
N SER A 122 -32.18 9.94 -35.19
CA SER A 122 -32.18 8.76 -36.06
C SER A 122 -33.00 8.90 -37.32
N THR A 123 -33.71 10.01 -37.49
CA THR A 123 -34.60 10.19 -38.61
C THR A 123 -34.26 11.39 -39.51
N THR A 124 -34.60 11.31 -40.77
CA THR A 124 -34.30 12.31 -41.78
C THR A 124 -35.13 13.58 -41.65
N SER A 125 -36.18 13.57 -40.83
CA SER A 125 -37.22 14.58 -40.90
C SER A 125 -37.42 15.40 -39.63
N ALA A 126 -36.58 15.26 -38.63
CA ALA A 126 -36.94 15.72 -37.30
C ALA A 126 -36.13 16.90 -36.74
N SER A 127 -34.94 17.11 -37.18
CA SER A 127 -34.09 18.25 -36.75
C SER A 127 -33.44 18.88 -37.98
N GLN A 128 -33.26 20.17 -37.98
CA GLN A 128 -32.46 20.87 -39.01
C GLN A 128 -30.96 20.63 -38.78
N GLY A 129 -30.56 20.52 -37.50
CA GLY A 129 -29.17 20.33 -37.15
C GLY A 129 -28.91 20.67 -35.69
N LEU A 130 -27.64 20.65 -35.35
CA LEU A 130 -27.09 21.11 -34.09
C LEU A 130 -25.95 22.08 -34.40
N VAL A 131 -25.90 23.18 -33.70
CA VAL A 131 -24.81 24.16 -33.85
C VAL A 131 -24.10 24.36 -32.52
N PHE A 132 -22.79 24.13 -32.52
CA PHE A 132 -21.94 24.59 -31.45
C PHE A 132 -21.58 26.06 -31.66
N VAL A 133 -21.79 26.89 -30.65
CA VAL A 133 -21.59 28.33 -30.77
C VAL A 133 -20.65 28.84 -29.66
N LEU A 134 -19.67 29.63 -30.06
CA LEU A 134 -18.93 30.55 -29.17
C LEU A 134 -19.51 31.94 -29.30
N GLN A 135 -19.82 32.62 -28.20
CA GLN A 135 -20.46 33.94 -28.30
C GLN A 135 -20.14 34.83 -27.11
N ASN A 136 -20.14 36.15 -27.36
CA ASN A 136 -20.00 37.21 -26.33
C ASN A 136 -21.30 38.01 -26.15
N GLY A 137 -22.42 37.28 -26.13
CA GLY A 137 -23.74 37.84 -25.84
C GLY A 137 -24.27 37.34 -24.50
N GLY A 138 -25.49 37.59 -24.22
CA GLY A 138 -26.17 37.04 -23.04
C GLY A 138 -26.62 35.58 -23.23
N SER A 139 -27.26 35.02 -22.22
CA SER A 139 -27.94 33.72 -22.34
C SER A 139 -29.27 33.79 -23.10
N ASP A 140 -29.85 34.95 -23.30
CA ASP A 140 -31.12 35.18 -23.99
C ASP A 140 -30.94 35.58 -25.44
N VAL A 141 -29.90 35.05 -26.12
CA VAL A 141 -29.64 35.26 -27.53
C VAL A 141 -30.34 34.22 -28.39
N GLY A 142 -30.75 34.62 -29.56
CA GLY A 142 -31.41 33.73 -30.53
C GLY A 142 -31.92 34.50 -31.72
N VAL A 143 -32.13 33.79 -32.84
CA VAL A 143 -32.64 34.38 -34.09
C VAL A 143 -34.12 34.64 -33.95
N THR A 144 -34.56 35.85 -34.27
CA THR A 144 -35.98 36.22 -34.18
C THR A 144 -36.48 36.86 -35.42
N ASP A 145 -37.77 36.60 -35.73
CA ASP A 145 -38.51 37.29 -36.78
C ASP A 145 -38.78 38.76 -36.36
N SER A 146 -39.48 39.50 -37.25
CA SER A 146 -39.87 40.89 -37.02
C SER A 146 -40.91 41.08 -35.88
N LYS A 147 -41.49 40.01 -35.38
CA LYS A 147 -42.43 39.97 -34.25
C LYS A 147 -41.78 39.51 -32.95
N GLY A 148 -40.52 39.12 -32.99
CA GLY A 148 -39.77 38.62 -31.81
C GLY A 148 -39.96 37.14 -31.57
N ASN A 149 -40.59 36.36 -32.42
CA ASN A 149 -40.65 34.91 -32.33
C ASN A 149 -39.32 34.29 -32.77
N LEU A 150 -38.93 33.18 -32.13
CA LEU A 150 -37.77 32.42 -32.55
C LEU A 150 -37.95 31.85 -33.96
N VAL A 151 -36.89 31.84 -34.75
CA VAL A 151 -36.88 31.32 -36.12
C VAL A 151 -35.98 30.08 -36.14
N GLY A 152 -36.56 28.97 -36.62
CA GLY A 152 -35.83 27.70 -36.87
C GLY A 152 -35.62 27.49 -38.39
N GLY A 153 -35.66 26.24 -38.82
CA GLY A 153 -35.46 25.87 -40.22
C GLY A 153 -34.02 26.09 -40.66
N GLU A 154 -33.80 26.66 -41.81
CA GLU A 154 -32.43 26.91 -42.39
C GLU A 154 -31.50 27.71 -41.46
N THR A 155 -32.04 28.47 -40.49
CA THR A 155 -31.26 29.23 -39.56
C THR A 155 -30.63 28.36 -38.46
N ILE A 156 -31.12 27.15 -38.24
CA ILE A 156 -30.87 26.28 -37.12
C ILE A 156 -30.91 27.03 -35.76
N GLY A 157 -31.63 28.20 -35.75
CA GLY A 157 -31.68 29.09 -34.57
C GLY A 157 -30.44 29.93 -34.34
N VAL A 158 -29.48 29.96 -35.27
CA VAL A 158 -28.15 30.64 -35.15
C VAL A 158 -27.94 31.61 -36.30
N TRP A 159 -28.18 31.19 -37.53
CA TRP A 159 -27.95 31.98 -38.72
C TRP A 159 -29.09 32.98 -38.95
N GLY A 160 -28.82 34.02 -39.76
CA GLY A 160 -29.77 35.09 -39.94
C GLY A 160 -31.06 34.68 -40.65
N ASP A 161 -32.21 35.30 -40.28
CA ASP A 161 -33.51 35.09 -40.88
C ASP A 161 -33.66 35.86 -42.22
N ASP A 162 -33.83 35.15 -43.33
CA ASP A 162 -34.10 35.75 -44.62
C ASP A 162 -35.59 35.67 -45.02
N LYS A 163 -36.43 34.93 -44.28
CA LYS A 163 -37.86 34.70 -44.55
C LYS A 163 -38.69 35.96 -44.41
N SER A 164 -38.25 36.90 -43.59
CA SER A 164 -39.01 38.12 -43.31
C SER A 164 -38.94 39.08 -44.49
N ALA A 165 -40.07 39.62 -44.95
CA ALA A 165 -40.18 40.48 -46.10
C ALA A 165 -39.35 41.78 -46.07
N ASN A 166 -38.77 42.15 -45.00
CA ASN A 166 -37.95 43.34 -44.80
C ASN A 166 -36.46 43.09 -44.86
N ARG A 167 -36.00 41.90 -45.17
CA ARG A 167 -34.56 41.56 -45.27
C ARG A 167 -34.04 41.83 -46.69
N LEU A 168 -33.68 43.10 -46.96
CA LEU A 168 -33.29 43.55 -48.30
C LEU A 168 -31.76 43.63 -48.49
N SER A 169 -30.98 43.16 -47.54
CA SER A 169 -29.52 43.13 -47.65
C SER A 169 -28.91 42.08 -46.74
N THR A 170 -27.71 41.60 -47.10
CA THR A 170 -26.93 40.68 -46.24
C THR A 170 -26.76 41.23 -44.83
N LYS A 171 -26.55 42.52 -44.69
CA LYS A 171 -26.49 43.17 -43.38
C LYS A 171 -27.77 43.05 -42.57
N ALA A 172 -28.93 43.12 -43.25
CA ALA A 172 -30.22 42.97 -42.60
C ALA A 172 -30.48 41.51 -42.14
N VAL A 173 -30.04 40.51 -42.92
CA VAL A 173 -30.06 39.13 -42.53
C VAL A 173 -29.11 38.87 -41.39
N ALA A 174 -27.83 39.23 -41.51
CA ALA A 174 -26.83 39.05 -40.48
C ALA A 174 -27.24 39.68 -39.15
N SER A 175 -27.92 40.84 -39.18
CA SER A 175 -28.36 41.52 -37.94
C SER A 175 -29.38 40.74 -37.11
N THR A 176 -29.97 39.68 -37.64
CA THR A 176 -30.93 38.83 -36.95
C THR A 176 -30.31 37.55 -36.39
N ALA A 177 -29.11 37.22 -36.86
CA ALA A 177 -28.35 36.09 -36.37
C ALA A 177 -27.88 36.29 -34.92
N ILE A 178 -27.37 35.26 -34.31
CA ILE A 178 -26.66 35.39 -33.02
C ILE A 178 -25.42 36.29 -33.26
N GLN A 179 -25.41 37.46 -32.65
CA GLN A 179 -24.34 38.44 -32.79
C GLN A 179 -23.11 38.09 -31.98
N ASN A 180 -21.95 38.68 -32.33
CA ASN A 180 -20.67 38.53 -31.61
C ASN A 180 -20.35 37.04 -31.38
N SER A 181 -20.45 36.24 -32.44
CA SER A 181 -20.37 34.78 -32.33
C SER A 181 -19.61 34.15 -33.50
N TRP A 182 -19.07 32.96 -33.20
CA TRP A 182 -18.58 31.98 -34.18
C TRP A 182 -19.39 30.71 -33.99
N ALA A 183 -19.72 30.02 -35.08
CA ALA A 183 -20.57 28.87 -35.06
C ALA A 183 -19.99 27.72 -35.91
N LEU A 184 -20.11 26.49 -35.38
CA LEU A 184 -19.83 25.22 -36.09
C LEU A 184 -21.15 24.46 -36.17
N GLU A 185 -21.66 24.35 -37.38
CA GLU A 185 -22.89 23.62 -37.62
C GLU A 185 -22.66 22.15 -37.97
N PHE A 186 -23.59 21.35 -37.54
CA PHE A 186 -23.77 19.96 -37.89
C PHE A 186 -25.16 19.88 -38.55
N ASP A 187 -25.19 20.19 -39.84
CA ASP A 187 -26.44 20.25 -40.59
C ASP A 187 -26.89 18.86 -41.03
N THR A 188 -28.13 18.53 -40.80
CA THR A 188 -28.72 17.23 -41.14
C THR A 188 -29.75 17.30 -42.24
N MET A 189 -30.12 18.52 -42.69
CA MET A 189 -31.11 18.76 -43.73
C MET A 189 -30.60 19.77 -44.74
N GLN A 190 -30.85 19.50 -45.99
CA GLN A 190 -30.57 20.46 -47.03
C GLN A 190 -31.71 21.48 -47.17
N ASN A 191 -31.34 22.73 -47.08
CA ASN A 191 -32.22 23.85 -47.31
C ASN A 191 -31.92 24.46 -48.70
N GLY A 192 -32.68 24.00 -49.79
CA GLY A 192 -32.41 24.41 -51.17
C GLY A 192 -33.31 23.71 -52.20
N GLU A 193 -33.04 23.90 -53.51
CA GLU A 193 -33.90 23.49 -54.64
C GLU A 193 -34.11 21.97 -54.79
N ASP A 194 -33.32 21.11 -54.23
CA ASP A 194 -33.42 19.65 -54.46
C ASP A 194 -34.56 18.94 -53.69
N THR A 195 -35.14 19.60 -52.74
CA THR A 195 -36.29 19.09 -52.04
C THR A 195 -37.58 19.67 -52.56
N ALA A 196 -38.06 19.11 -53.65
CA ALA A 196 -39.41 19.32 -54.23
C ALA A 196 -39.88 20.80 -54.34
N GLY A 197 -39.06 21.63 -54.97
CA GLY A 197 -39.51 22.87 -55.51
C GLY A 197 -39.42 24.08 -54.62
N ALA A 198 -38.32 24.57 -54.37
CA ALA A 198 -38.03 25.98 -54.30
C ALA A 198 -36.97 26.39 -53.28
N GLY A 199 -35.79 26.67 -53.75
CA GLY A 199 -34.98 27.75 -53.14
C GLY A 199 -35.86 29.01 -53.08
N GLY A 200 -35.77 29.67 -51.92
CA GLY A 200 -36.58 30.87 -51.67
C GLY A 200 -36.36 31.34 -50.21
N PRO A 201 -36.88 32.49 -49.81
CA PRO A 201 -36.72 32.98 -48.47
C PRO A 201 -37.16 31.92 -47.44
N GLY A 202 -36.27 31.55 -46.52
CA GLY A 202 -36.46 30.53 -45.45
C GLY A 202 -36.12 29.11 -45.89
N ASN A 203 -35.59 28.86 -47.10
CA ASN A 203 -35.16 27.51 -47.55
C ASN A 203 -34.14 27.58 -48.71
N ALA A 204 -33.02 28.28 -48.53
CA ALA A 204 -32.07 28.48 -49.59
C ALA A 204 -30.60 28.52 -49.16
N PHE A 205 -30.32 28.37 -47.87
CA PHE A 205 -28.95 28.52 -47.36
C PHE A 205 -27.96 27.50 -47.97
N ASP A 206 -28.43 26.29 -48.30
CA ASP A 206 -27.63 25.23 -48.89
C ASP A 206 -27.86 25.03 -50.40
N ASP A 207 -28.47 26.01 -51.07
CA ASP A 207 -28.75 25.87 -52.47
C ASP A 207 -27.47 25.72 -53.31
N TYR A 208 -27.32 24.55 -53.95
CA TYR A 208 -26.12 24.16 -54.69
C TYR A 208 -26.28 24.36 -56.21
N GLN A 209 -27.44 24.63 -56.69
CA GLN A 209 -27.69 24.73 -58.15
C GLN A 209 -27.21 26.05 -58.75
N VAL A 210 -26.64 26.94 -57.96
CA VAL A 210 -26.02 28.18 -58.45
C VAL A 210 -24.65 27.83 -59.09
N ASN A 211 -24.73 27.14 -60.27
CA ASN A 211 -23.58 26.60 -61.03
C ASN A 211 -22.47 27.60 -61.37
N TRP A 212 -22.70 28.88 -61.23
CA TRP A 212 -21.72 29.94 -61.57
C TRP A 212 -20.96 30.49 -60.34
N VAL A 213 -21.24 29.94 -59.14
CA VAL A 213 -20.48 30.22 -57.90
C VAL A 213 -19.90 28.91 -57.34
N PRO A 214 -18.81 28.40 -57.93
CA PRO A 214 -18.35 27.03 -57.70
C PRO A 214 -17.84 26.72 -56.27
N GLN A 215 -17.68 27.73 -55.46
CA GLN A 215 -17.11 27.60 -54.12
C GLN A 215 -18.16 27.45 -53.03
N ARG A 216 -19.43 27.30 -53.33
CA ARG A 216 -20.52 27.28 -52.36
C ARG A 216 -21.37 26.02 -52.37
N ARG A 217 -20.92 24.97 -53.05
CA ARG A 217 -21.59 23.68 -53.04
C ARG A 217 -21.41 23.02 -51.70
N VAL A 218 -22.49 22.82 -50.98
CA VAL A 218 -22.55 21.95 -49.81
C VAL A 218 -23.43 20.74 -50.12
N GLY A 219 -23.07 19.61 -49.59
CA GLY A 219 -23.89 18.41 -49.67
C GLY A 219 -25.14 18.51 -48.80
N PRO A 220 -26.06 17.57 -48.98
CA PRO A 220 -27.35 17.59 -48.26
C PRO A 220 -27.20 17.41 -46.73
N LYS A 221 -26.00 17.04 -46.23
CA LYS A 221 -25.64 16.91 -44.84
C LYS A 221 -24.20 17.30 -44.75
N HIS A 222 -23.89 18.26 -43.90
CA HIS A 222 -22.55 18.81 -43.88
C HIS A 222 -22.18 19.35 -42.49
N ILE A 223 -20.90 19.54 -42.33
CA ILE A 223 -20.31 20.24 -41.20
C ILE A 223 -19.55 21.46 -41.76
N ALA A 224 -19.90 22.64 -41.28
CA ALA A 224 -19.26 23.87 -41.73
C ALA A 224 -19.22 24.90 -40.59
N TRP A 225 -18.43 25.96 -40.78
CA TRP A 225 -18.32 27.01 -39.76
C TRP A 225 -18.50 28.40 -40.39
N GLY A 226 -18.73 29.38 -39.54
CA GLY A 226 -18.82 30.78 -39.97
C GLY A 226 -19.05 31.73 -38.81
N TYR A 227 -19.20 33.02 -39.15
CA TYR A 227 -19.54 34.09 -38.21
C TYR A 227 -20.99 34.54 -38.49
N PRO A 228 -21.97 34.11 -37.67
CA PRO A 228 -23.39 34.37 -37.96
C PRO A 228 -23.73 35.83 -38.08
N GLY A 229 -23.12 36.73 -37.29
CA GLY A 229 -23.34 38.15 -37.32
C GLY A 229 -22.64 38.93 -38.46
N ASP A 230 -21.75 38.24 -39.21
CA ASP A 230 -21.04 38.90 -40.33
C ASP A 230 -21.90 38.90 -41.61
N PRO A 231 -22.17 40.07 -42.21
CA PRO A 231 -22.83 40.15 -43.51
C PRO A 231 -22.15 39.36 -44.64
N ALA A 232 -20.84 39.10 -44.55
CA ALA A 232 -20.12 38.29 -45.55
C ALA A 232 -20.48 36.80 -45.49
N THR A 233 -21.10 36.35 -44.40
CA THR A 233 -21.64 35.00 -44.27
C THR A 233 -22.81 34.75 -45.23
N TYR A 234 -23.49 35.78 -45.71
CA TYR A 234 -24.65 35.68 -46.55
C TYR A 234 -24.41 36.23 -47.93
N PHE A 235 -24.98 35.62 -48.94
CA PHE A 235 -24.93 36.06 -50.33
C PHE A 235 -26.32 36.18 -50.89
N GLN A 236 -26.71 37.41 -51.32
CA GLN A 236 -28.01 37.67 -51.86
C GLN A 236 -28.15 37.09 -53.27
N TYR A 237 -29.20 36.35 -53.50
CA TYR A 237 -29.57 35.79 -54.80
C TYR A 237 -30.99 36.19 -55.20
N GLY A 238 -31.25 36.17 -56.47
CA GLY A 238 -32.55 36.53 -57.01
C GLY A 238 -32.58 37.91 -57.64
N SER A 239 -33.79 38.37 -58.00
CA SER A 239 -34.00 39.65 -58.66
C SER A 239 -35.26 40.35 -58.16
N LEU A 240 -35.43 41.64 -58.52
CA LEU A 240 -36.58 42.44 -58.10
C LEU A 240 -37.93 41.84 -58.65
N LEU A 241 -37.84 40.98 -59.65
CA LEU A 241 -39.01 40.31 -60.26
C LEU A 241 -39.23 38.90 -59.76
N SER A 242 -38.20 38.27 -59.18
CA SER A 242 -38.24 37.01 -58.48
C SER A 242 -37.69 37.29 -57.06
N LYS A 243 -38.43 37.11 -56.06
CA LYS A 243 -38.06 37.40 -54.65
C LYS A 243 -36.59 37.22 -54.40
N TYR A 244 -36.00 38.12 -53.64
CA TYR A 244 -34.66 37.93 -53.13
C TYR A 244 -34.63 36.87 -52.03
N TYR A 245 -33.61 35.98 -52.01
CA TYR A 245 -33.29 35.04 -50.95
C TYR A 245 -31.78 35.02 -50.74
N TYR A 246 -31.30 34.35 -49.71
CA TYR A 246 -29.88 34.38 -49.32
C TYR A 246 -29.35 32.97 -49.28
N LEU A 247 -28.09 32.80 -49.70
CA LEU A 247 -27.28 31.60 -49.57
C LEU A 247 -26.30 31.84 -48.46
N GLN A 248 -25.96 30.80 -47.70
CA GLN A 248 -24.91 30.84 -46.70
C GLN A 248 -23.56 30.57 -47.34
N ASN A 249 -22.55 31.36 -46.95
CA ASN A 249 -21.17 31.17 -47.36
C ASN A 249 -20.48 30.26 -46.35
N HIS A 250 -20.79 28.97 -46.40
CA HIS A 250 -20.18 27.95 -45.54
C HIS A 250 -18.68 27.96 -45.68
N GLN A 251 -17.96 27.95 -44.53
CA GLN A 251 -16.51 27.84 -44.51
C GLN A 251 -16.08 26.40 -44.29
N ASP A 252 -15.14 25.91 -45.12
CA ASP A 252 -14.56 24.56 -45.09
C ASP A 252 -15.61 23.42 -44.98
N PRO A 253 -16.68 23.43 -45.80
CA PRO A 253 -17.75 22.47 -45.67
C PRO A 253 -17.28 21.05 -45.96
N GLU A 254 -17.67 20.11 -45.16
CA GLU A 254 -17.42 18.67 -45.32
C GLU A 254 -18.75 17.91 -45.32
N GLU A 255 -18.99 17.10 -46.38
CA GLU A 255 -20.14 16.22 -46.38
C GLU A 255 -19.96 15.09 -45.37
N SER A 256 -20.93 14.91 -44.47
CA SER A 256 -20.88 13.85 -43.47
C SER A 256 -22.26 13.35 -43.06
N GLU A 257 -22.43 12.04 -43.04
CA GLU A 257 -23.65 11.38 -42.55
C GLU A 257 -23.66 11.32 -41.01
N ILE A 258 -23.74 12.48 -40.37
CA ILE A 258 -23.65 12.62 -38.90
C ILE A 258 -24.91 12.23 -38.14
N ARG A 259 -25.92 11.71 -38.79
CA ARG A 259 -27.15 11.26 -38.13
C ARG A 259 -27.28 9.75 -38.18
N GLY A 260 -28.24 9.25 -37.43
CA GLY A 260 -28.49 7.86 -37.10
C GLY A 260 -28.01 6.79 -38.06
N ASN A 261 -27.39 5.81 -37.53
CA ASN A 261 -26.89 4.63 -38.21
C ASN A 261 -27.68 3.39 -37.74
N LYS A 262 -27.73 2.33 -38.56
CA LYS A 262 -28.28 1.01 -38.13
C LYS A 262 -27.62 0.46 -36.89
N ASN A 263 -26.38 0.75 -36.71
CA ASN A 263 -25.65 0.48 -35.46
C ASN A 263 -25.79 1.69 -34.56
N GLN A 264 -26.54 1.58 -33.48
CA GLN A 264 -26.77 2.64 -32.50
C GLN A 264 -25.47 3.26 -31.97
N LYS A 265 -24.44 2.46 -31.83
CA LYS A 265 -23.13 2.92 -31.39
C LYS A 265 -22.48 3.89 -32.39
N LEU A 266 -22.72 3.72 -33.65
CA LEU A 266 -22.23 4.60 -34.73
C LEU A 266 -23.07 5.85 -34.92
N ALA A 267 -24.12 6.05 -34.13
CA ALA A 267 -24.91 7.27 -34.11
C ALA A 267 -24.37 8.32 -33.12
N TRP A 268 -23.40 7.97 -32.31
CA TRP A 268 -22.65 8.89 -31.47
C TRP A 268 -21.39 9.34 -32.20
N HIS A 269 -21.16 10.64 -32.24
CA HIS A 269 -20.02 11.27 -32.89
C HIS A 269 -19.19 12.03 -31.91
N HIS A 270 -17.87 11.75 -31.83
CA HIS A 270 -16.97 12.50 -30.95
C HIS A 270 -16.62 13.85 -31.62
N VAL A 271 -16.65 14.91 -30.82
CA VAL A 271 -16.25 16.26 -31.23
C VAL A 271 -15.25 16.82 -30.23
N LEU A 272 -14.08 17.18 -30.73
CA LEU A 272 -13.00 17.81 -29.96
C LEU A 272 -12.77 19.22 -30.47
N ILE A 273 -12.81 20.21 -29.57
CA ILE A 273 -12.52 21.60 -29.88
C ILE A 273 -11.33 22.03 -29.03
N LYS A 274 -10.25 22.44 -29.70
CA LYS A 274 -9.04 22.95 -29.04
C LYS A 274 -8.88 24.44 -29.39
N TYR A 275 -8.82 25.27 -28.39
CA TYR A 275 -8.55 26.69 -28.50
C TYR A 275 -7.11 26.99 -28.06
N THR A 276 -6.42 27.82 -28.85
CA THR A 276 -5.08 28.34 -28.52
C THR A 276 -5.08 29.86 -28.70
N PRO A 277 -4.74 30.62 -27.63
CA PRO A 277 -4.74 32.07 -27.72
C PRO A 277 -3.74 32.61 -28.73
N PRO A 278 -3.88 33.87 -29.17
CA PRO A 278 -2.91 34.54 -30.03
C PRO A 278 -1.53 34.59 -29.34
N THR A 279 -0.47 34.34 -30.12
CA THR A 279 0.93 34.37 -29.61
C THR A 279 1.76 35.51 -30.21
N ASP A 280 1.25 36.13 -31.24
CA ASP A 280 1.98 37.11 -32.09
C ASP A 280 1.53 38.57 -31.91
N GLY A 281 0.70 38.86 -30.90
CA GLY A 281 0.14 40.19 -30.66
C GLY A 281 -0.99 40.57 -31.63
N THR A 282 -1.47 39.64 -32.44
CA THR A 282 -2.69 39.80 -33.25
C THR A 282 -3.92 39.37 -32.46
N ASN A 283 -5.12 39.69 -32.97
CA ASN A 283 -6.38 39.21 -32.43
C ASN A 283 -6.83 37.88 -33.07
N ASN A 284 -5.91 37.10 -33.67
CA ASN A 284 -6.21 35.84 -34.29
C ASN A 284 -5.80 34.68 -33.38
N ALA A 285 -6.76 34.04 -32.77
CA ALA A 285 -6.56 32.77 -32.04
C ALA A 285 -6.54 31.59 -33.04
N THR A 286 -5.98 30.48 -32.60
CA THR A 286 -6.14 29.23 -33.31
C THR A 286 -7.26 28.41 -32.69
N LEU A 287 -8.25 27.99 -33.48
CA LEU A 287 -9.23 27.00 -33.10
C LEU A 287 -9.07 25.78 -33.97
N GLN A 288 -8.88 24.62 -33.37
CA GLN A 288 -8.91 23.32 -34.06
C GLN A 288 -10.18 22.57 -33.63
N TYR A 289 -10.95 22.07 -34.61
CA TYR A 289 -11.96 21.10 -34.27
C TYR A 289 -11.70 19.78 -35.00
N LYS A 290 -12.03 18.68 -34.30
CA LYS A 290 -12.01 17.33 -34.87
C LYS A 290 -13.38 16.71 -34.68
N VAL A 291 -13.86 15.95 -35.66
CA VAL A 291 -15.08 15.16 -35.59
C VAL A 291 -14.74 13.72 -35.89
N ASN A 292 -15.28 12.78 -35.10
CA ASN A 292 -15.02 11.35 -35.22
C ASN A 292 -13.53 11.00 -35.12
N ASP A 293 -12.77 11.75 -34.34
CA ASP A 293 -11.34 11.48 -34.10
C ASP A 293 -11.12 10.22 -33.26
N LYS A 294 -12.16 9.72 -32.60
CA LYS A 294 -12.21 8.41 -31.94
C LYS A 294 -13.62 7.82 -31.98
N ASN A 295 -13.72 6.50 -31.89
CA ASN A 295 -14.97 5.78 -31.67
C ASN A 295 -15.30 5.64 -30.17
N LEU A 296 -16.41 4.98 -29.81
CA LEU A 296 -16.85 4.77 -28.42
C LEU A 296 -15.85 3.95 -27.59
N ASN A 297 -14.88 3.30 -28.19
CA ASN A 297 -13.79 2.61 -27.50
C ASN A 297 -12.53 3.51 -27.32
N GLY A 298 -12.59 4.77 -27.69
CA GLY A 298 -11.46 5.68 -27.68
C GLY A 298 -10.45 5.45 -28.80
N ILE A 299 -10.75 4.62 -29.79
CA ILE A 299 -9.85 4.23 -30.88
C ILE A 299 -10.13 5.09 -32.11
N THR A 300 -9.06 5.60 -32.71
CA THR A 300 -9.10 6.37 -33.97
C THR A 300 -9.14 5.42 -35.15
N TYR A 301 -10.05 5.66 -36.10
CA TYR A 301 -10.04 4.95 -37.40
C TYR A 301 -8.83 5.39 -38.23
N THR A 302 -7.95 4.50 -38.56
CA THR A 302 -6.72 4.80 -39.30
C THR A 302 -6.81 4.56 -40.81
N ASP A 303 -7.76 3.72 -41.26
CA ASP A 303 -7.97 3.39 -42.66
C ASP A 303 -9.33 3.93 -43.16
N PRO A 304 -9.34 4.91 -44.05
CA PRO A 304 -10.58 5.43 -44.64
C PRO A 304 -11.48 4.37 -45.33
N LYS A 305 -10.90 3.22 -45.69
CA LYS A 305 -11.68 2.13 -46.33
C LYS A 305 -12.46 1.29 -45.34
N THR A 306 -12.01 1.26 -44.09
CA THR A 306 -12.64 0.52 -43.01
C THR A 306 -13.45 1.42 -42.09
N THR A 307 -13.36 2.74 -42.27
CA THR A 307 -14.13 3.70 -41.50
C THR A 307 -15.63 3.53 -41.82
N PRO A 308 -16.52 3.30 -40.86
CA PRO A 308 -17.94 3.19 -41.09
C PRO A 308 -18.52 4.48 -41.68
N VAL A 309 -19.55 4.36 -42.49
CA VAL A 309 -20.27 5.52 -43.06
C VAL A 309 -20.82 6.40 -41.92
N GLY A 310 -20.52 7.69 -41.99
CA GLY A 310 -20.92 8.67 -40.97
C GLY A 310 -19.87 8.80 -39.84
N GLN A 311 -18.82 7.99 -39.85
CA GLN A 311 -17.69 8.08 -38.90
C GLN A 311 -16.40 8.61 -39.56
N GLU A 312 -16.56 9.30 -40.69
CA GLU A 312 -15.43 9.93 -41.38
C GLU A 312 -14.77 10.95 -40.46
N GLN A 313 -13.45 10.88 -40.40
CA GLN A 313 -12.66 11.80 -39.55
C GLN A 313 -12.53 13.17 -40.23
N ILE A 314 -12.92 14.21 -39.54
CA ILE A 314 -12.74 15.60 -39.94
C ILE A 314 -11.80 16.28 -38.97
N SER A 315 -10.76 16.93 -39.47
CA SER A 315 -9.85 17.76 -38.67
C SER A 315 -9.59 19.06 -39.38
N LYS A 316 -9.98 20.18 -38.79
CA LYS A 316 -9.78 21.53 -39.31
C LYS A 316 -9.09 22.40 -38.29
N LYS A 317 -8.16 23.21 -38.76
CA LYS A 317 -7.47 24.24 -37.98
C LYS A 317 -7.75 25.59 -38.61
N ILE A 318 -8.36 26.47 -37.86
CA ILE A 318 -8.82 27.76 -38.35
C ILE A 318 -8.20 28.90 -37.55
N ASN A 319 -8.08 30.07 -38.19
CA ASN A 319 -7.74 31.32 -37.51
C ASN A 319 -9.05 31.96 -37.02
N LEU A 320 -9.27 31.90 -35.72
CA LEU A 320 -10.44 32.47 -35.09
C LEU A 320 -10.19 33.96 -34.86
N ASN A 321 -10.92 34.83 -35.59
CA ASN A 321 -10.80 36.27 -35.45
C ASN A 321 -11.54 36.72 -34.18
N LEU A 322 -10.83 37.15 -33.17
CA LEU A 322 -11.42 37.58 -31.89
C LEU A 322 -12.15 38.94 -32.01
N ASP A 323 -11.86 39.76 -33.04
CA ASP A 323 -12.55 41.03 -33.26
C ASP A 323 -14.05 40.82 -33.54
N GLU A 324 -14.45 39.68 -34.12
CA GLU A 324 -15.84 39.32 -34.41
C GLU A 324 -16.71 39.10 -33.16
N PHE A 325 -16.06 38.91 -32.00
CA PHE A 325 -16.78 38.79 -30.73
C PHE A 325 -16.99 40.14 -30.01
N HIS A 326 -16.41 41.21 -30.51
CA HIS A 326 -16.56 42.56 -29.95
C HIS A 326 -16.35 42.60 -28.43
N MET A 327 -15.22 42.00 -27.96
CA MET A 327 -14.91 41.91 -26.53
C MET A 327 -14.62 43.30 -25.97
N THR A 328 -15.39 43.73 -24.97
CA THR A 328 -15.23 45.10 -24.39
C THR A 328 -14.67 45.08 -22.95
N ASP A 329 -15.19 44.22 -22.11
CA ASP A 329 -14.86 44.20 -20.68
C ASP A 329 -14.68 42.78 -20.10
N THR A 330 -14.50 41.78 -20.95
CA THR A 330 -14.41 40.39 -20.54
C THR A 330 -13.50 39.61 -21.48
N ASP A 331 -12.71 38.71 -20.90
CA ASP A 331 -11.89 37.72 -21.62
C ASP A 331 -12.61 36.38 -21.76
N LYS A 332 -13.93 36.39 -21.57
CA LYS A 332 -14.76 35.15 -21.47
C LYS A 332 -15.72 35.05 -22.63
N LEU A 333 -15.71 33.91 -23.27
CA LEU A 333 -16.73 33.52 -24.25
C LEU A 333 -17.65 32.44 -23.67
N ARG A 334 -18.95 32.62 -23.88
CA ARG A 334 -19.90 31.53 -23.67
C ARG A 334 -19.75 30.51 -24.78
N PHE A 335 -19.89 29.25 -24.45
CA PHE A 335 -20.09 28.21 -25.43
C PHE A 335 -21.41 27.48 -25.15
N GLY A 336 -21.99 26.89 -26.21
CA GLY A 336 -23.20 26.17 -26.02
C GLY A 336 -23.72 25.59 -27.32
N PHE A 337 -24.96 25.15 -27.30
CA PHE A 337 -25.60 24.45 -28.39
C PHE A 337 -26.97 25.06 -28.70
N VAL A 338 -27.25 25.14 -29.99
CA VAL A 338 -28.57 25.48 -30.47
C VAL A 338 -29.02 24.39 -31.45
N THR A 339 -30.29 24.00 -31.37
CA THR A 339 -30.94 23.11 -32.34
C THR A 339 -32.31 23.65 -32.69
N SER A 340 -32.78 23.32 -33.89
CA SER A 340 -34.13 23.68 -34.31
C SER A 340 -34.78 22.60 -35.17
N SER A 341 -36.10 22.65 -35.22
CA SER A 341 -36.91 21.91 -36.16
C SER A 341 -37.97 22.85 -36.75
N ALA A 342 -38.26 22.77 -38.01
CA ALA A 342 -39.30 23.56 -38.65
C ALA A 342 -40.05 22.73 -39.75
N ASN A 343 -40.41 21.51 -39.43
CA ASN A 343 -41.11 20.64 -40.40
C ASN A 343 -42.54 20.35 -39.97
N GLU A 344 -43.47 20.94 -40.67
CA GLU A 344 -44.92 20.76 -40.44
C GLU A 344 -45.40 19.31 -40.55
N ASN A 345 -44.62 18.40 -41.16
CA ASN A 345 -44.94 17.00 -41.41
C ASN A 345 -44.12 16.02 -40.56
N ALA A 346 -43.36 16.49 -39.57
CA ALA A 346 -42.48 15.62 -38.77
C ALA A 346 -43.27 14.71 -37.84
N PHE A 347 -43.11 13.42 -38.00
CA PHE A 347 -43.68 12.39 -37.15
C PHE A 347 -43.01 12.30 -35.77
N SER A 348 -41.87 12.93 -35.58
CA SER A 348 -41.20 13.01 -34.30
C SER A 348 -40.09 14.06 -34.35
N GLY A 349 -40.04 14.95 -33.37
CA GLY A 349 -38.86 15.76 -33.12
C GLY A 349 -37.66 14.87 -32.77
N ALA A 350 -36.49 15.12 -33.30
CA ALA A 350 -35.32 14.36 -32.96
C ALA A 350 -34.78 14.85 -31.61
N ASN A 351 -34.60 13.93 -30.71
CA ASN A 351 -33.84 14.22 -29.50
C ASN A 351 -32.35 14.29 -29.86
N THR A 352 -31.79 15.48 -29.78
CA THR A 352 -30.34 15.69 -29.86
C THR A 352 -29.74 15.60 -28.50
N ARG A 353 -28.56 14.96 -28.36
CA ARG A 353 -27.87 14.82 -27.07
C ARG A 353 -26.43 15.22 -27.18
N VAL A 354 -25.92 15.76 -26.07
CA VAL A 354 -24.50 16.07 -25.88
C VAL A 354 -24.03 15.48 -24.56
N VAL A 355 -22.93 14.77 -24.61
CA VAL A 355 -22.26 14.17 -23.45
C VAL A 355 -20.85 14.70 -23.40
N PHE A 356 -20.50 15.41 -22.36
CA PHE A 356 -19.14 15.98 -22.22
C PHE A 356 -18.20 14.99 -21.57
N GLU A 357 -16.95 14.96 -22.04
CA GLU A 357 -15.83 14.29 -21.41
C GLU A 357 -14.94 15.27 -20.65
N SER A 358 -14.78 16.49 -21.18
CA SER A 358 -14.11 17.58 -20.49
C SER A 358 -14.67 18.93 -20.94
N ILE A 359 -14.72 19.87 -19.99
CA ILE A 359 -15.07 21.28 -20.25
C ILE A 359 -14.14 22.19 -19.45
N PRO A 360 -13.78 23.37 -19.96
CA PRO A 360 -12.86 24.29 -19.30
C PRO A 360 -13.28 24.70 -17.88
N GLY A 361 -14.58 24.80 -17.65
CA GLY A 361 -15.14 25.21 -16.36
C GLY A 361 -14.91 24.21 -15.23
N LEU A 362 -14.68 22.93 -15.53
CA LEU A 362 -14.39 21.90 -14.53
C LEU A 362 -12.91 21.57 -14.51
N VAL A 363 -12.39 20.99 -15.57
CA VAL A 363 -11.01 20.55 -15.67
C VAL A 363 -10.45 20.91 -17.04
N GLN A 364 -9.27 21.49 -17.04
CA GLN A 364 -8.43 21.62 -18.22
C GLN A 364 -7.15 20.83 -18.00
N ALA A 365 -6.92 19.83 -18.82
CA ALA A 365 -5.71 19.02 -18.80
C ALA A 365 -5.19 18.76 -20.21
N ASP A 366 -3.86 18.67 -20.33
CA ASP A 366 -3.21 18.15 -21.53
C ASP A 366 -2.97 16.64 -21.35
N THR A 367 -3.19 15.89 -22.41
CA THR A 367 -2.99 14.46 -22.41
C THR A 367 -2.10 14.03 -23.57
N ASN A 368 -1.29 13.01 -23.37
CA ASN A 368 -0.47 12.42 -24.42
C ASN A 368 -0.27 10.91 -24.17
N ALA A 369 -0.05 10.15 -25.23
CA ALA A 369 0.35 8.75 -25.13
C ALA A 369 1.43 8.43 -26.14
N TYR A 370 2.41 7.64 -25.73
CA TYR A 370 3.46 7.17 -26.63
C TYR A 370 4.06 5.86 -26.14
N LEU A 371 4.79 5.19 -26.99
CA LEU A 371 5.47 3.94 -26.73
C LEU A 371 6.97 4.13 -26.89
N THR A 372 7.74 3.63 -25.93
CA THR A 372 9.21 3.57 -26.06
C THR A 372 9.67 2.12 -26.12
N ASP A 373 10.64 1.87 -26.98
CA ASP A 373 11.41 0.64 -27.01
C ASP A 373 12.69 0.84 -26.19
N LYS A 374 12.80 0.18 -25.04
CA LYS A 374 13.97 0.32 -24.16
C LYS A 374 15.24 -0.26 -24.74
N ASN A 375 15.14 -1.27 -25.56
CA ASN A 375 16.28 -1.92 -26.19
C ASN A 375 16.91 -1.04 -27.25
N ASN A 376 16.10 -0.10 -27.73
CA ASN A 376 16.52 0.90 -28.68
C ASN A 376 16.32 2.30 -28.08
N SER A 377 17.11 2.60 -27.06
CA SER A 377 16.91 3.67 -26.05
C SER A 377 16.75 5.10 -26.57
N SER A 378 16.71 5.29 -27.87
CA SER A 378 16.46 6.61 -28.51
C SER A 378 15.17 6.68 -29.31
N LYS A 379 14.27 5.68 -29.24
CA LYS A 379 13.16 5.56 -30.18
C LYS A 379 11.81 5.62 -29.49
N VAL A 380 11.05 6.63 -29.84
CA VAL A 380 9.63 6.79 -29.46
C VAL A 380 8.76 6.46 -30.67
N ILE A 381 7.77 5.59 -30.48
CA ILE A 381 6.74 5.34 -31.45
C ILE A 381 5.60 6.31 -31.15
N GLU A 382 5.49 7.39 -31.90
CA GLU A 382 4.52 8.47 -31.65
C GLU A 382 3.14 8.16 -32.24
N THR A 383 2.11 8.70 -31.58
CA THR A 383 0.73 8.52 -31.94
C THR A 383 0.15 9.66 -32.78
N ASP A 384 0.75 10.85 -32.80
CA ASP A 384 0.14 12.02 -33.39
C ASP A 384 0.86 12.45 -34.68
N THR A 385 0.12 12.41 -35.80
CA THR A 385 0.60 12.81 -37.13
C THR A 385 0.61 14.32 -37.35
N ASP A 386 0.03 15.11 -36.42
CA ASP A 386 -0.06 16.57 -36.54
C ASP A 386 1.22 17.32 -36.16
N LYS A 387 2.27 16.61 -35.73
CA LYS A 387 3.52 17.25 -35.38
C LYS A 387 4.41 17.45 -36.60
N THR A 388 4.44 18.67 -37.06
CA THR A 388 5.40 19.15 -38.05
C THR A 388 6.79 19.46 -37.51
N SER A 389 7.03 19.23 -36.21
CA SER A 389 8.33 19.46 -35.57
C SER A 389 8.72 18.26 -34.70
N ASN A 390 10.00 17.86 -34.81
CA ASN A 390 10.67 16.85 -33.98
C ASN A 390 10.86 17.29 -32.50
N SER A 391 10.04 18.21 -31.98
CA SER A 391 10.15 18.69 -30.61
C SER A 391 9.15 17.95 -29.74
N THR A 392 9.67 17.28 -28.74
CA THR A 392 8.90 16.79 -27.61
C THR A 392 8.08 17.94 -27.05
N PRO A 393 6.82 17.73 -26.64
CA PRO A 393 6.06 18.74 -25.93
C PRO A 393 6.86 19.24 -24.73
N SER A 394 7.08 20.55 -24.64
CA SER A 394 7.90 21.16 -23.57
C SER A 394 7.42 20.85 -22.17
N MET A 395 6.16 20.41 -22.01
CA MET A 395 5.58 19.99 -20.75
C MET A 395 6.18 18.70 -20.18
N PHE A 396 6.82 17.89 -21.02
CA PHE A 396 7.46 16.63 -20.61
C PHE A 396 8.99 16.71 -20.68
N ALA A 397 9.56 17.92 -20.71
CA ALA A 397 10.99 18.17 -20.88
C ALA A 397 11.90 17.51 -19.83
N ASN A 398 11.33 17.08 -18.72
CA ASN A 398 12.07 16.39 -17.65
C ASN A 398 11.96 14.86 -17.73
N ASP A 399 11.27 14.30 -18.72
CA ASP A 399 11.22 12.86 -18.95
C ASP A 399 12.51 12.47 -19.68
N THR A 400 13.41 11.76 -19.00
CA THR A 400 14.72 11.36 -19.52
C THR A 400 14.64 10.27 -20.60
N ASP A 401 13.47 9.67 -20.81
CA ASP A 401 13.26 8.63 -21.82
C ASP A 401 12.78 9.19 -23.16
N GLN A 402 13.05 10.45 -23.42
CA GLN A 402 12.64 11.12 -24.66
C GLN A 402 13.55 10.76 -25.81
N GLY A 403 13.15 9.77 -26.56
CA GLY A 403 13.79 9.40 -27.82
C GLY A 403 13.06 10.00 -29.04
N LEU A 404 13.75 10.02 -30.15
CA LEU A 404 13.21 10.42 -31.45
C LEU A 404 12.20 9.39 -31.97
N VAL A 405 11.20 9.86 -32.73
CA VAL A 405 10.28 8.99 -33.50
C VAL A 405 11.05 7.94 -34.25
N SER A 406 10.80 6.70 -33.97
CA SER A 406 11.44 5.60 -34.68
C SER A 406 10.59 5.17 -35.85
N LYS A 407 11.20 5.08 -37.01
CA LYS A 407 10.75 4.25 -38.14
C LYS A 407 11.26 2.83 -38.02
N ASP A 408 11.99 2.54 -36.95
CA ASP A 408 12.70 1.30 -36.79
C ASP A 408 11.82 0.21 -36.21
N LYS A 409 12.31 -0.97 -36.38
CA LYS A 409 11.65 -2.22 -36.09
C LYS A 409 11.68 -2.51 -34.58
N VAL A 410 10.57 -2.96 -34.06
CA VAL A 410 10.53 -3.63 -32.75
C VAL A 410 10.84 -5.10 -33.00
N HIS A 411 11.71 -5.67 -32.19
CA HIS A 411 12.10 -7.07 -32.33
C HIS A 411 11.47 -7.96 -31.24
N PRO A 412 11.39 -9.27 -31.44
CA PRO A 412 10.99 -10.21 -30.41
C PRO A 412 11.81 -10.04 -29.14
N ASN A 413 11.13 -10.07 -28.00
CA ASN A 413 11.67 -9.89 -26.66
C ASN A 413 12.19 -8.48 -26.33
N ASP A 414 11.98 -7.48 -27.18
CA ASP A 414 12.23 -6.10 -26.82
C ASP A 414 11.34 -5.65 -25.67
N ASP A 415 11.91 -4.85 -24.78
CA ASP A 415 11.17 -4.25 -23.67
C ASP A 415 10.49 -2.96 -24.11
N LEU A 416 9.22 -2.97 -23.95
CA LEU A 416 8.34 -1.88 -24.33
C LEU A 416 7.83 -1.16 -23.10
N THR A 417 7.77 0.17 -23.16
CA THR A 417 7.10 0.97 -22.14
C THR A 417 6.01 1.77 -22.80
N PHE A 418 4.76 1.48 -22.44
CA PHE A 418 3.59 2.25 -22.83
C PHE A 418 3.44 3.39 -21.83
N LYS A 419 3.44 4.64 -22.32
CA LYS A 419 3.36 5.84 -21.48
C LYS A 419 2.08 6.60 -21.78
N TYR A 420 1.37 6.95 -20.71
CA TYR A 420 0.15 7.74 -20.75
C TYR A 420 0.30 8.90 -19.77
N LEU A 421 0.16 10.12 -20.29
CA LEU A 421 0.43 11.33 -19.51
C LEU A 421 -0.84 12.18 -19.40
N VAL A 422 -1.15 12.56 -18.17
CA VAL A 422 -2.21 13.51 -17.87
C VAL A 422 -1.58 14.65 -17.10
N ASN A 423 -1.75 15.88 -17.61
CA ASN A 423 -1.18 17.09 -17.02
C ASN A 423 -2.27 18.13 -16.79
N TYR A 424 -2.75 18.23 -15.55
CA TYR A 424 -3.70 19.25 -15.13
C TYR A 424 -3.16 20.65 -15.35
N LYS A 425 -3.95 21.56 -15.90
CA LYS A 425 -3.55 22.93 -16.19
C LYS A 425 -4.29 23.97 -15.38
N SER A 426 -5.59 23.80 -15.32
CA SER A 426 -6.49 24.71 -14.61
C SER A 426 -7.87 24.08 -14.50
N GLY A 427 -8.73 24.68 -13.73
CA GLY A 427 -10.12 24.27 -13.61
C GLY A 427 -10.68 24.65 -12.25
N ARG A 428 -11.99 24.47 -12.11
CA ARG A 428 -12.71 24.72 -10.88
C ARG A 428 -12.56 23.56 -9.87
N VAL A 429 -12.30 22.38 -10.36
CA VAL A 429 -12.14 21.16 -9.58
C VAL A 429 -10.88 20.42 -10.01
N ASN A 430 -10.37 19.60 -9.12
CA ASN A 430 -9.25 18.73 -9.39
C ASN A 430 -9.70 17.47 -10.16
N ILE A 431 -8.75 16.70 -10.67
CA ILE A 431 -9.02 15.34 -11.15
C ILE A 431 -8.90 14.42 -9.94
N ASP A 432 -10.00 14.23 -9.24
CA ASP A 432 -10.03 13.49 -7.97
C ASP A 432 -10.38 12.01 -8.21
N ASN A 433 -9.78 11.13 -7.43
CA ASN A 433 -10.13 9.69 -7.43
C ASN A 433 -10.13 9.03 -8.81
N ALA A 434 -9.27 9.48 -9.71
CA ALA A 434 -9.29 9.00 -11.09
C ALA A 434 -9.03 7.50 -11.19
N ASN A 435 -9.90 6.81 -11.92
CA ASN A 435 -9.72 5.42 -12.32
C ASN A 435 -9.02 5.39 -13.67
N VAL A 436 -8.03 4.51 -13.80
CA VAL A 436 -7.30 4.28 -15.05
C VAL A 436 -7.61 2.89 -15.53
N THR A 437 -8.11 2.77 -16.76
CA THR A 437 -8.32 1.48 -17.43
C THR A 437 -7.48 1.43 -18.69
N ILE A 438 -6.62 0.41 -18.80
CA ILE A 438 -5.68 0.28 -19.93
C ILE A 438 -5.95 -1.04 -20.65
N SER A 439 -6.19 -0.97 -21.97
CA SER A 439 -6.27 -2.14 -22.84
C SER A 439 -4.86 -2.68 -23.12
N LEU A 440 -4.69 -3.97 -22.92
CA LEU A 440 -3.42 -4.66 -23.20
C LEU A 440 -3.45 -5.20 -24.62
N PRO A 441 -2.60 -4.71 -25.53
CA PRO A 441 -2.59 -5.19 -26.92
C PRO A 441 -2.09 -6.63 -27.00
N ASP A 442 -2.61 -7.37 -27.96
CA ASP A 442 -2.12 -8.70 -28.28
C ASP A 442 -0.67 -8.64 -28.78
N ASN A 443 0.03 -9.76 -28.69
CA ASN A 443 1.44 -9.90 -29.05
C ASN A 443 2.44 -9.09 -28.21
N VAL A 444 1.98 -8.58 -27.05
CA VAL A 444 2.84 -8.05 -25.98
C VAL A 444 2.60 -8.84 -24.71
N LYS A 445 3.67 -9.31 -24.10
CA LYS A 445 3.63 -10.07 -22.84
C LYS A 445 3.65 -9.11 -21.66
N PHE A 446 2.60 -9.10 -20.85
CA PHE A 446 2.51 -8.36 -19.61
C PHE A 446 2.53 -9.32 -18.42
N THR A 447 3.18 -8.94 -17.33
CA THR A 447 3.19 -9.79 -16.14
C THR A 447 1.81 -9.79 -15.46
N THR A 448 1.34 -10.98 -15.12
CA THR A 448 0.12 -11.18 -14.31
C THR A 448 0.43 -11.54 -12.86
N ASP A 449 1.71 -11.68 -12.51
CA ASP A 449 2.18 -12.04 -11.19
C ASP A 449 2.00 -10.84 -10.23
N PRO A 450 1.16 -10.95 -9.19
CA PRO A 450 0.89 -9.85 -8.28
C PRO A 450 2.08 -9.45 -7.39
N THR A 451 3.15 -10.23 -7.42
CA THR A 451 4.40 -9.90 -6.71
C THR A 451 5.40 -9.14 -7.59
N LYS A 452 5.14 -9.06 -8.90
CA LYS A 452 6.00 -8.39 -9.87
C LYS A 452 5.41 -7.06 -10.30
N LYS A 453 6.29 -6.10 -10.53
CA LYS A 453 5.93 -4.77 -11.00
C LYS A 453 5.53 -4.83 -12.47
N LEU A 454 4.29 -4.46 -12.77
CA LEU A 454 3.75 -4.31 -14.11
C LEU A 454 4.02 -2.91 -14.67
N GLY A 455 4.09 -1.90 -13.80
CA GLY A 455 4.25 -0.52 -14.21
C GLY A 455 4.43 0.43 -13.04
N VAL A 456 4.43 1.71 -13.31
CA VAL A 456 4.55 2.76 -12.30
C VAL A 456 3.80 4.01 -12.74
N VAL A 457 3.18 4.71 -11.80
CA VAL A 457 2.77 6.09 -11.98
C VAL A 457 3.82 7.00 -11.34
N LYS A 458 4.33 7.97 -12.08
CA LYS A 458 5.25 9.00 -11.59
C LYS A 458 4.50 10.31 -11.49
N TYR A 459 4.57 10.97 -10.34
CA TYR A 459 3.92 12.24 -10.09
C TYR A 459 4.92 13.41 -10.14
N SER A 460 4.42 14.62 -10.36
CA SER A 460 5.24 15.84 -10.48
C SER A 460 6.10 16.15 -9.25
N ASP A 461 5.70 15.71 -8.06
CA ASP A 461 6.45 15.86 -6.81
C ASP A 461 7.57 14.83 -6.63
N GLY A 462 7.79 13.96 -7.62
CA GLY A 462 8.79 12.89 -7.60
C GLY A 462 8.36 11.62 -6.88
N SER A 463 7.15 11.58 -6.31
CA SER A 463 6.61 10.34 -5.75
C SER A 463 6.17 9.36 -6.83
N THR A 464 6.09 8.09 -6.47
CA THR A 464 5.70 7.01 -7.39
C THR A 464 4.65 6.10 -6.76
N GLN A 465 3.78 5.55 -7.60
CA GLN A 465 2.81 4.52 -7.27
C GLN A 465 3.13 3.28 -8.12
N ASP A 466 3.44 2.16 -7.49
CA ASP A 466 3.72 0.92 -8.20
C ASP A 466 2.43 0.24 -8.67
N ILE A 467 2.43 -0.22 -9.92
CA ILE A 467 1.38 -1.03 -10.51
C ILE A 467 1.91 -2.47 -10.56
N TYR A 468 1.24 -3.38 -9.86
CA TYR A 468 1.62 -4.79 -9.83
C TYR A 468 0.85 -5.60 -10.85
N GLY A 469 1.39 -6.77 -11.21
CA GLY A 469 0.73 -7.71 -12.12
C GLY A 469 -0.65 -8.08 -11.63
N GLN A 470 -1.60 -8.15 -12.54
CA GLN A 470 -2.98 -8.53 -12.26
C GLN A 470 -3.54 -9.33 -13.44
N THR A 471 -4.53 -10.19 -13.15
CA THR A 471 -5.22 -10.91 -14.22
C THR A 471 -6.06 -9.92 -15.02
N PRO A 472 -5.82 -9.80 -16.34
CA PRO A 472 -6.62 -8.91 -17.16
C PRO A 472 -8.10 -9.30 -17.16
N VAL A 473 -8.96 -8.31 -17.20
CA VAL A 473 -10.40 -8.50 -17.36
C VAL A 473 -10.72 -8.57 -18.86
N ALA A 474 -11.27 -9.69 -19.26
CA ALA A 474 -11.74 -9.85 -20.63
C ALA A 474 -13.08 -9.14 -20.83
N SER A 475 -13.16 -8.32 -21.84
CA SER A 475 -14.36 -7.62 -22.30
C SER A 475 -14.45 -7.68 -23.81
N THR A 476 -15.49 -7.12 -24.37
CA THR A 476 -15.60 -6.88 -25.82
C THR A 476 -15.70 -5.38 -26.05
N ASP A 477 -14.98 -4.90 -27.05
CA ASP A 477 -15.12 -3.52 -27.49
C ASP A 477 -16.47 -3.27 -28.17
N SER A 478 -16.74 -2.04 -28.62
CA SER A 478 -17.97 -1.70 -29.30
C SER A 478 -18.17 -2.45 -30.62
N ASP A 479 -17.10 -2.93 -31.20
CA ASP A 479 -17.11 -3.65 -32.48
C ASP A 479 -17.22 -5.18 -32.26
N GLY A 480 -17.25 -5.62 -31.01
CA GLY A 480 -17.38 -7.03 -30.64
C GLY A 480 -16.08 -7.80 -30.59
N ASN A 481 -14.93 -7.11 -30.71
CA ASN A 481 -13.62 -7.75 -30.59
C ASN A 481 -13.27 -7.98 -29.11
N PRO A 482 -12.58 -9.08 -28.77
CA PRO A 482 -12.14 -9.32 -27.42
C PRO A 482 -11.04 -8.31 -27.02
N VAL A 483 -11.18 -7.70 -25.87
CA VAL A 483 -10.21 -6.79 -25.29
C VAL A 483 -9.86 -7.26 -23.88
N ASN A 484 -8.59 -7.32 -23.58
CA ASN A 484 -8.08 -7.57 -22.25
C ASN A 484 -7.64 -6.24 -21.62
N SER A 485 -8.11 -5.91 -20.45
CA SER A 485 -7.77 -4.66 -19.78
C SER A 485 -7.39 -4.85 -18.33
N ILE A 486 -6.62 -3.90 -17.81
CA ILE A 486 -6.32 -3.73 -16.39
C ILE A 486 -6.91 -2.42 -15.91
N SER A 487 -7.23 -2.34 -14.62
CA SER A 487 -7.72 -1.11 -14.01
C SER A 487 -7.11 -0.88 -12.65
N PHE A 488 -6.83 0.38 -12.34
CA PHE A 488 -6.35 0.83 -11.04
C PHE A 488 -6.75 2.28 -10.79
N LYS A 489 -6.69 2.72 -9.55
CA LYS A 489 -6.90 4.13 -9.19
C LYS A 489 -5.57 4.84 -9.06
N LEU A 490 -5.55 6.13 -9.39
CA LEU A 490 -4.44 6.99 -9.03
C LEU A 490 -4.44 7.22 -7.51
N ASP A 491 -3.28 7.11 -6.89
CA ASP A 491 -3.11 7.34 -5.44
C ASP A 491 -3.19 8.82 -5.08
N LYS A 492 -3.03 9.71 -6.07
CA LYS A 492 -3.07 11.16 -5.90
C LYS A 492 -4.05 11.79 -6.85
N ASP A 493 -4.73 12.79 -6.34
CA ASP A 493 -5.50 13.72 -7.14
C ASP A 493 -4.55 14.61 -7.93
N LEU A 494 -4.98 15.04 -9.13
CA LEU A 494 -4.21 15.98 -9.94
C LEU A 494 -4.83 17.37 -9.83
N ASP A 495 -4.00 18.33 -9.47
CA ASP A 495 -4.35 19.73 -9.26
C ASP A 495 -3.22 20.64 -9.73
N ILE A 496 -3.30 21.93 -9.42
CA ILE A 496 -2.31 22.92 -9.84
C ILE A 496 -0.94 22.70 -9.16
N ASP A 497 -0.91 22.15 -7.96
CA ASP A 497 0.30 21.90 -7.18
C ASP A 497 0.92 20.54 -7.51
N SER A 498 0.10 19.57 -7.89
CA SER A 498 0.50 18.22 -8.33
C SER A 498 -0.11 17.89 -9.70
N PRO A 499 0.30 18.57 -10.76
CA PRO A 499 -0.42 18.54 -12.03
C PRO A 499 -0.22 17.29 -12.87
N LEU A 500 0.88 16.57 -12.72
CA LEU A 500 1.29 15.52 -13.64
C LEU A 500 1.15 14.12 -13.06
N ALA A 501 0.49 13.25 -13.79
CA ALA A 501 0.61 11.80 -13.68
C ALA A 501 1.18 11.23 -14.98
N SER A 502 2.35 10.59 -14.88
CA SER A 502 2.98 9.82 -15.96
C SER A 502 2.83 8.33 -15.65
N ILE A 503 1.93 7.66 -16.35
CA ILE A 503 1.63 6.25 -16.18
C ILE A 503 2.52 5.47 -17.15
N GLU A 504 3.38 4.62 -16.64
CA GLU A 504 4.24 3.74 -17.42
C GLU A 504 3.83 2.29 -17.22
N LEU A 505 3.55 1.58 -18.30
CA LEU A 505 3.21 0.17 -18.28
C LEU A 505 4.28 -0.62 -19.04
N TYR A 506 4.83 -1.66 -18.42
CA TYR A 506 5.95 -2.45 -18.95
C TYR A 506 5.45 -3.72 -19.61
N GLY A 507 5.80 -3.89 -20.86
CA GLY A 507 5.52 -5.07 -21.65
C GLY A 507 6.76 -5.59 -22.36
N GLN A 508 6.69 -6.79 -22.90
CA GLN A 508 7.72 -7.39 -23.72
C GLN A 508 7.13 -7.86 -25.04
N ALA A 509 7.76 -7.50 -26.14
CA ALA A 509 7.37 -7.95 -27.47
C ALA A 509 7.36 -9.49 -27.55
N ALA A 510 6.31 -10.06 -28.15
CA ALA A 510 6.16 -11.51 -28.28
C ALA A 510 7.16 -12.11 -29.28
N ASP A 511 7.40 -13.42 -29.14
CA ASP A 511 8.19 -14.16 -30.11
C ASP A 511 7.42 -14.38 -31.41
N ILE A 512 8.09 -14.25 -32.54
CA ILE A 512 7.54 -14.59 -33.86
C ILE A 512 7.61 -16.11 -34.04
N ALA A 513 6.49 -16.72 -34.42
CA ALA A 513 6.47 -18.16 -34.70
C ALA A 513 7.46 -18.53 -35.81
N THR A 514 8.04 -19.73 -35.72
CA THR A 514 9.03 -20.23 -36.71
C THR A 514 8.48 -20.11 -38.12
N GLY A 515 9.17 -19.34 -38.96
CA GLY A 515 8.76 -19.07 -40.36
C GLY A 515 7.86 -17.88 -40.54
N GLY A 516 7.40 -17.23 -39.46
CA GLY A 516 6.73 -15.92 -39.52
C GLY A 516 7.72 -14.78 -39.83
N LYS A 517 7.20 -13.70 -40.40
CA LYS A 517 8.03 -12.51 -40.69
C LYS A 517 7.74 -11.34 -39.77
N SER A 518 6.52 -11.22 -39.31
CA SER A 518 6.10 -10.14 -38.43
C SER A 518 4.86 -10.54 -37.64
N LEU A 519 4.64 -9.84 -36.53
CA LEU A 519 3.39 -9.84 -35.74
C LEU A 519 2.91 -8.41 -35.63
N HIS A 520 1.63 -8.17 -35.94
CA HIS A 520 1.01 -6.87 -35.72
C HIS A 520 0.62 -6.68 -34.27
N VAL A 521 0.88 -5.50 -33.72
CA VAL A 521 0.48 -5.07 -32.37
C VAL A 521 -0.45 -3.87 -32.52
N GLY A 522 -1.70 -4.03 -32.12
CA GLY A 522 -2.69 -2.95 -32.14
C GLY A 522 -2.37 -1.84 -31.13
N ALA A 523 -3.01 -0.70 -31.31
CA ALA A 523 -2.89 0.41 -30.36
C ALA A 523 -3.38 0.02 -28.96
N SER A 524 -2.66 0.44 -27.94
CA SER A 524 -3.14 0.34 -26.55
C SER A 524 -3.91 1.60 -26.19
N HIS A 525 -5.07 1.44 -25.63
CA HIS A 525 -5.96 2.49 -25.21
C HIS A 525 -5.99 2.58 -23.69
N ALA A 526 -5.76 3.78 -23.14
CA ALA A 526 -5.96 4.07 -21.74
C ALA A 526 -7.06 5.11 -21.57
N GLN A 527 -8.00 4.84 -20.68
CA GLN A 527 -8.99 5.81 -20.25
C GLN A 527 -8.69 6.25 -18.82
N VAL A 528 -8.59 7.55 -18.62
CA VAL A 528 -8.47 8.16 -17.28
C VAL A 528 -9.80 8.84 -16.99
N GLN A 529 -10.48 8.38 -15.94
CA GLN A 529 -11.84 8.78 -15.63
C GLN A 529 -11.98 9.20 -14.17
N SER A 530 -12.50 10.40 -13.97
CA SER A 530 -13.05 10.87 -12.69
C SER A 530 -14.49 11.33 -12.88
N ASP A 531 -15.11 11.81 -11.83
CA ASP A 531 -16.48 12.35 -11.94
C ASP A 531 -16.60 13.58 -12.85
N GLN A 532 -15.52 14.35 -12.98
CA GLN A 532 -15.48 15.64 -13.70
C GLN A 532 -14.51 15.69 -14.86
N PHE A 533 -13.85 14.59 -15.17
CA PHE A 533 -12.88 14.51 -16.27
C PHE A 533 -12.82 13.11 -16.86
N ILE A 534 -12.90 12.99 -18.16
CA ILE A 534 -12.67 11.75 -18.91
C ILE A 534 -11.70 12.07 -20.04
N ALA A 535 -10.67 11.28 -20.17
CA ALA A 535 -9.74 11.37 -21.29
C ALA A 535 -9.34 9.98 -21.77
N ASP A 536 -9.31 9.82 -23.08
CA ASP A 536 -8.78 8.66 -23.76
C ASP A 536 -7.41 8.98 -24.34
N LEU A 537 -6.47 8.10 -24.08
CA LEU A 537 -5.08 8.19 -24.50
C LEU A 537 -4.75 6.93 -25.29
N VAL A 538 -4.26 7.08 -26.51
CA VAL A 538 -4.07 5.95 -27.42
C VAL A 538 -2.62 5.95 -27.91
N THR A 539 -1.92 4.81 -27.75
CA THR A 539 -0.59 4.62 -28.34
C THR A 539 -0.70 4.22 -29.81
N LYS A 540 0.38 4.34 -30.54
CA LYS A 540 0.44 3.91 -31.94
C LYS A 540 0.48 2.38 -32.04
N GLU A 541 -0.12 1.83 -33.09
CA GLU A 541 0.10 0.46 -33.53
C GLU A 541 1.48 0.30 -34.19
N PHE A 542 2.04 -0.90 -34.14
CA PHE A 542 3.35 -1.21 -34.70
C PHE A 542 3.49 -2.70 -35.05
N ASP A 543 4.57 -3.04 -35.75
CA ASP A 543 4.87 -4.44 -36.09
C ASP A 543 6.13 -4.91 -35.35
N ILE A 544 6.07 -6.12 -34.79
CA ILE A 544 7.24 -6.85 -34.33
C ILE A 544 7.80 -7.61 -35.52
N VAL A 545 9.06 -7.36 -35.88
CA VAL A 545 9.70 -7.95 -37.08
C VAL A 545 10.93 -8.78 -36.67
N ALA A 546 11.21 -9.82 -37.44
CA ALA A 546 12.40 -10.65 -37.21
C ALA A 546 13.69 -9.83 -37.36
N PRO A 547 14.65 -9.95 -36.41
CA PRO A 547 15.92 -9.24 -36.49
C PRO A 547 16.81 -9.80 -37.58
N ALA A 548 17.80 -9.02 -38.03
CA ALA A 548 18.77 -9.41 -39.07
C ALA A 548 19.67 -10.60 -38.67
N ASP A 549 19.86 -10.80 -37.36
CA ASP A 549 20.57 -11.97 -36.78
C ASP A 549 19.96 -12.26 -35.39
N THR A 550 20.41 -13.31 -34.73
CA THR A 550 20.06 -13.66 -33.36
C THR A 550 21.28 -13.46 -32.46
N LEU A 551 21.10 -12.82 -31.31
CA LEU A 551 22.09 -12.76 -30.24
C LEU A 551 21.61 -13.67 -29.08
N LYS A 552 22.45 -14.57 -28.64
CA LYS A 552 22.16 -15.49 -27.55
C LYS A 552 23.09 -15.24 -26.38
N ILE A 553 22.51 -15.12 -25.16
CA ILE A 553 23.29 -15.13 -23.91
C ILE A 553 23.04 -16.42 -23.15
N THR A 554 24.09 -16.90 -22.45
CA THR A 554 24.05 -18.17 -21.69
C THR A 554 24.74 -17.96 -20.33
N LYS A 555 24.07 -18.35 -19.24
CA LYS A 555 24.64 -18.25 -17.89
C LYS A 555 25.93 -19.05 -17.75
N THR A 556 26.92 -18.45 -17.13
CA THR A 556 28.19 -19.13 -16.76
C THR A 556 28.41 -19.14 -15.24
N SER A 557 27.81 -18.20 -14.49
CA SER A 557 27.80 -18.24 -13.03
C SER A 557 26.74 -19.18 -12.47
N THR A 558 26.96 -19.62 -11.23
CA THR A 558 26.00 -20.47 -10.49
C THR A 558 24.68 -19.73 -10.28
N ASP A 559 23.55 -20.43 -10.47
CA ASP A 559 22.21 -19.91 -10.25
C ASP A 559 21.33 -20.97 -9.56
N PRO A 560 20.75 -20.71 -8.39
CA PRO A 560 20.86 -19.48 -7.60
C PRO A 560 22.25 -19.30 -6.99
N SER A 561 22.72 -18.05 -6.94
CA SER A 561 23.92 -17.66 -6.21
C SER A 561 23.57 -17.14 -4.81
N THR A 562 24.51 -17.28 -3.88
CA THR A 562 24.37 -16.74 -2.51
C THR A 562 25.46 -15.70 -2.28
N SER A 563 25.09 -14.56 -1.71
CA SER A 563 25.98 -13.50 -1.29
C SER A 563 25.57 -13.01 0.11
N TYR A 564 26.39 -12.21 0.73
CA TYR A 564 26.04 -11.62 2.02
C TYR A 564 25.91 -10.12 1.93
N LEU A 565 25.13 -9.54 2.84
CA LEU A 565 24.88 -8.11 2.90
C LEU A 565 26.20 -7.33 2.98
N GLY A 566 26.40 -6.37 2.06
CA GLY A 566 27.62 -5.58 1.97
C GLY A 566 28.72 -6.22 1.08
N GLN A 567 28.52 -7.44 0.61
CA GLN A 567 29.40 -8.07 -0.38
C GLN A 567 28.89 -7.81 -1.82
N THR A 568 29.81 -7.90 -2.76
CA THR A 568 29.48 -7.85 -4.19
C THR A 568 29.10 -9.25 -4.66
N ALA A 569 27.93 -9.39 -5.27
CA ALA A 569 27.56 -10.60 -5.99
C ALA A 569 27.89 -10.41 -7.46
N THR A 570 28.69 -11.28 -8.04
CA THR A 570 29.09 -11.22 -9.45
C THR A 570 28.34 -12.28 -10.25
N LEU A 571 27.64 -11.85 -11.29
CA LEU A 571 26.98 -12.71 -12.27
C LEU A 571 27.78 -12.70 -13.57
N THR A 572 27.88 -13.84 -14.24
CA THR A 572 28.61 -13.97 -15.52
C THR A 572 27.78 -14.69 -16.56
N ALA A 573 27.94 -14.29 -17.81
CA ALA A 573 27.34 -14.91 -18.97
C ALA A 573 28.21 -14.80 -20.23
N ASP A 574 27.99 -15.71 -21.16
CA ASP A 574 28.59 -15.68 -22.50
C ASP A 574 27.58 -15.21 -23.54
N MET A 575 28.06 -14.53 -24.57
CA MET A 575 27.31 -14.00 -25.72
C MET A 575 27.75 -14.69 -27.00
N GLU A 576 26.80 -14.95 -27.90
CA GLU A 576 27.07 -15.55 -29.20
C GLU A 576 26.05 -15.09 -30.24
N PHE A 577 26.50 -14.64 -31.43
CA PHE A 577 25.64 -14.43 -32.59
C PHE A 577 25.27 -15.74 -33.27
N GLY A 578 24.07 -15.84 -33.82
CA GLY A 578 23.61 -16.97 -34.61
C GLY A 578 24.46 -17.19 -35.86
N SER A 579 24.90 -16.13 -36.51
CA SER A 579 25.84 -16.15 -37.64
C SER A 579 27.25 -16.54 -37.26
N LYS A 580 27.59 -16.66 -35.97
CA LYS A 580 28.96 -16.89 -35.44
C LYS A 580 29.94 -15.75 -35.77
N GLN A 581 29.48 -14.56 -36.07
CA GLN A 581 30.31 -13.39 -36.13
C GLN A 581 31.04 -13.14 -34.80
N PRO A 582 32.27 -12.66 -34.79
CA PRO A 582 32.96 -12.29 -33.56
C PRO A 582 32.21 -11.17 -32.82
N ILE A 583 32.13 -11.28 -31.50
CA ILE A 583 31.56 -10.24 -30.65
C ILE A 583 32.65 -9.28 -30.21
N ASN A 584 32.36 -7.97 -30.37
CA ASN A 584 33.11 -6.90 -29.76
C ASN A 584 32.31 -6.41 -28.55
N ASN A 585 32.79 -6.62 -27.34
CA ASN A 585 32.09 -6.24 -26.11
C ASN A 585 31.83 -4.73 -26.02
N ASP A 586 32.66 -3.88 -26.64
CA ASP A 586 32.47 -2.42 -26.65
C ASP A 586 31.17 -1.99 -27.37
N ASP A 587 30.69 -2.80 -28.30
CA ASP A 587 29.46 -2.53 -29.02
C ASP A 587 28.22 -2.95 -28.26
N MET A 588 28.39 -3.81 -27.24
CA MET A 588 27.30 -4.39 -26.48
C MET A 588 26.81 -3.48 -25.34
N ASN A 589 25.52 -3.31 -25.25
CA ASN A 589 24.85 -2.71 -24.11
C ASN A 589 24.24 -3.82 -23.23
N ILE A 590 24.75 -3.95 -22.00
CA ILE A 590 24.23 -4.93 -21.05
C ILE A 590 23.17 -4.23 -20.21
N HIS A 591 21.94 -4.67 -20.34
CA HIS A 591 20.79 -4.20 -19.60
C HIS A 591 20.49 -5.20 -18.49
N TYR A 592 20.26 -4.69 -17.29
CA TYR A 592 19.82 -5.53 -16.18
C TYR A 592 18.87 -4.80 -15.26
N ALA A 593 17.96 -5.55 -14.67
CA ALA A 593 17.04 -5.06 -13.68
C ALA A 593 17.17 -5.87 -12.39
N ILE A 594 17.11 -5.20 -11.26
CA ILE A 594 17.11 -5.81 -9.93
C ILE A 594 15.69 -5.71 -9.39
N ASP A 595 15.04 -6.85 -9.15
CA ASP A 595 13.66 -6.93 -8.65
C ASP A 595 12.67 -6.08 -9.48
N GLY A 596 12.86 -6.11 -10.81
CA GLY A 596 12.05 -5.33 -11.74
C GLY A 596 12.42 -3.85 -11.83
N THR A 597 13.46 -3.38 -11.13
CA THR A 597 13.96 -2.01 -11.23
C THR A 597 15.17 -1.95 -12.14
N ASP A 598 15.05 -1.25 -13.26
CA ASP A 598 16.15 -1.09 -14.22
C ASP A 598 17.34 -0.39 -13.60
N GLN A 599 18.51 -0.87 -13.97
CA GLN A 599 19.79 -0.31 -13.58
C GLN A 599 20.44 0.41 -14.77
N PRO A 600 21.41 1.31 -14.53
CA PRO A 600 22.16 1.93 -15.61
C PRO A 600 22.76 0.88 -16.54
N VAL A 601 22.70 1.15 -17.84
CA VAL A 601 23.28 0.27 -18.87
C VAL A 601 24.77 0.11 -18.63
N LEU A 602 25.23 -1.13 -18.64
CA LEU A 602 26.59 -1.50 -18.38
C LEU A 602 27.29 -1.84 -19.71
N LYS A 603 28.55 -1.42 -19.83
CA LYS A 603 29.44 -1.85 -20.90
C LYS A 603 30.59 -2.60 -20.26
N ASP A 604 30.82 -3.84 -20.69
CA ASP A 604 31.98 -4.61 -20.26
C ASP A 604 33.10 -4.44 -21.28
N THR A 605 33.99 -3.49 -21.02
CA THR A 605 35.13 -3.18 -21.86
C THR A 605 36.39 -3.99 -21.50
N LEU A 606 36.31 -4.85 -20.48
CA LEU A 606 37.46 -5.57 -19.94
C LEU A 606 37.74 -6.89 -20.68
N SER A 607 36.73 -7.47 -21.28
CA SER A 607 36.85 -8.73 -22.04
C SER A 607 36.28 -8.56 -23.43
N ASN A 608 37.13 -8.80 -24.43
CA ASN A 608 36.70 -8.75 -25.82
C ASN A 608 36.58 -10.18 -26.40
N ASN A 609 35.87 -11.05 -25.69
CA ASN A 609 35.77 -12.49 -25.99
C ASN A 609 34.34 -13.03 -26.00
N GLY A 610 33.34 -12.13 -25.97
CA GLY A 610 31.94 -12.53 -25.91
C GLY A 610 31.45 -12.97 -24.52
N SER A 611 32.22 -12.70 -23.45
CA SER A 611 31.78 -12.93 -22.08
C SER A 611 31.62 -11.60 -21.36
N PHE A 612 30.73 -11.52 -20.41
CA PHE A 612 30.54 -10.33 -19.56
C PHE A 612 30.26 -10.69 -18.11
N SER A 613 30.45 -9.70 -17.22
CA SER A 613 30.15 -9.80 -15.80
C SER A 613 29.33 -8.62 -15.31
N ILE A 614 28.48 -8.87 -14.32
CA ILE A 614 27.69 -7.85 -13.62
C ILE A 614 28.02 -7.94 -12.13
N ASP A 615 28.59 -6.88 -11.60
CA ASP A 615 28.87 -6.73 -10.17
C ASP A 615 27.74 -6.02 -9.46
N LEU A 616 26.98 -6.77 -8.67
CA LEU A 616 25.85 -6.28 -7.90
C LEU A 616 26.33 -5.83 -6.53
N LYS A 617 26.24 -4.54 -6.26
CA LYS A 617 26.64 -3.91 -4.99
C LYS A 617 25.42 -3.34 -4.26
N GLY A 618 25.46 -3.41 -2.94
CA GLY A 618 24.45 -2.76 -2.11
C GLY A 618 23.07 -3.42 -2.14
N LEU A 619 22.99 -4.68 -2.54
CA LEU A 619 21.75 -5.45 -2.43
C LEU A 619 21.32 -5.54 -0.97
N LYS A 620 20.02 -5.44 -0.73
CA LYS A 620 19.41 -5.68 0.59
C LYS A 620 19.40 -7.17 0.90
N SER A 621 19.15 -7.53 2.14
CA SER A 621 18.96 -8.94 2.49
C SER A 621 17.66 -9.47 1.86
N GLY A 622 17.69 -10.72 1.44
CA GLY A 622 16.56 -11.42 0.85
C GLY A 622 16.89 -12.06 -0.48
N LYS A 623 15.85 -12.52 -1.13
CA LYS A 623 15.93 -13.09 -2.47
C LYS A 623 15.74 -11.99 -3.49
N HIS A 624 16.74 -11.82 -4.36
CA HIS A 624 16.70 -10.89 -5.47
C HIS A 624 16.60 -11.64 -6.80
N THR A 625 15.84 -11.07 -7.70
CA THR A 625 15.72 -11.54 -9.07
C THR A 625 16.41 -10.56 -9.98
N ILE A 626 17.36 -11.03 -10.79
CA ILE A 626 18.13 -10.19 -11.70
C ILE A 626 17.82 -10.63 -13.12
N ASP A 627 17.11 -9.80 -13.84
CA ASP A 627 16.83 -10.02 -15.25
C ASP A 627 17.90 -9.34 -16.09
N VAL A 628 18.47 -10.06 -17.04
CA VAL A 628 19.60 -9.59 -17.85
C VAL A 628 19.34 -9.87 -19.33
N TYR A 629 19.58 -8.89 -20.16
CA TYR A 629 19.66 -9.04 -21.61
C TYR A 629 20.72 -8.11 -22.20
N VAL A 630 21.14 -8.38 -23.42
CA VAL A 630 22.18 -7.61 -24.11
C VAL A 630 21.64 -7.10 -25.42
N VAL A 631 22.01 -5.88 -25.78
CA VAL A 631 21.63 -5.23 -27.02
C VAL A 631 22.88 -4.82 -27.78
N ASP A 632 22.97 -5.21 -29.03
CA ASP A 632 23.88 -4.59 -30.02
C ASP A 632 23.05 -3.54 -30.80
N PRO A 633 23.22 -2.25 -30.52
CA PRO A 633 22.43 -1.20 -31.19
C PRO A 633 22.90 -0.89 -32.60
N ASN A 634 24.06 -1.37 -32.99
CA ASN A 634 24.73 -1.03 -34.27
C ASN A 634 25.17 -2.27 -35.04
N TYR A 635 24.50 -3.40 -34.84
CA TYR A 635 24.82 -4.63 -35.55
C TYR A 635 24.80 -4.42 -37.06
N VAL A 636 25.79 -4.97 -37.73
CA VAL A 636 25.86 -5.02 -39.18
C VAL A 636 26.05 -6.46 -39.63
N SER A 637 25.08 -6.99 -40.35
CA SER A 637 25.18 -8.35 -40.89
C SER A 637 26.26 -8.48 -41.95
N SER A 638 26.64 -9.72 -42.30
CA SER A 638 27.66 -9.99 -43.34
C SER A 638 27.31 -9.46 -44.75
N ASP A 639 26.04 -9.24 -45.01
CA ASP A 639 25.52 -8.66 -46.25
C ASP A 639 25.27 -7.13 -46.14
N GLY A 640 25.70 -6.52 -45.04
CA GLY A 640 25.70 -5.06 -44.84
C GLY A 640 24.38 -4.49 -44.37
N VAL A 641 23.47 -5.31 -43.87
CA VAL A 641 22.19 -4.82 -43.27
C VAL A 641 22.48 -4.37 -41.84
N SER A 642 22.18 -3.10 -41.55
CA SER A 642 22.22 -2.54 -40.19
C SER A 642 20.95 -2.83 -39.47
N ASP A 643 21.04 -3.24 -38.19
CA ASP A 643 19.90 -3.52 -37.31
C ASP A 643 20.26 -3.29 -35.85
N THR A 644 19.28 -3.36 -34.95
CA THR A 644 19.49 -3.44 -33.52
C THR A 644 19.09 -4.85 -33.07
N ILE A 645 20.02 -5.58 -32.49
CA ILE A 645 19.82 -6.98 -32.12
C ILE A 645 19.75 -7.10 -30.61
N THR A 646 18.67 -7.70 -30.13
CA THR A 646 18.47 -7.99 -28.71
C THR A 646 18.59 -9.48 -28.42
N SER A 647 19.26 -9.83 -27.33
CA SER A 647 19.44 -11.22 -26.92
C SER A 647 18.15 -11.80 -26.27
N ASN A 648 18.16 -13.11 -26.08
CA ASN A 648 17.29 -13.74 -25.10
C ASN A 648 17.53 -13.16 -23.70
N ARG A 649 16.56 -13.33 -22.79
CA ARG A 649 16.68 -12.92 -21.37
C ARG A 649 17.20 -14.05 -20.51
N LEU A 650 18.01 -13.68 -19.53
CA LEU A 650 18.41 -14.55 -18.43
C LEU A 650 17.87 -13.96 -17.14
N THR A 651 17.25 -14.78 -16.33
CA THR A 651 16.84 -14.42 -14.97
C THR A 651 17.71 -15.16 -13.97
N TYR A 652 18.49 -14.44 -13.18
CA TYR A 652 19.28 -14.99 -12.08
C TYR A 652 18.55 -14.79 -10.75
N THR A 653 18.80 -15.71 -9.84
CA THR A 653 18.40 -15.58 -8.45
C THR A 653 19.64 -15.33 -7.59
N VAL A 654 19.67 -14.25 -6.85
CA VAL A 654 20.72 -13.93 -5.86
C VAL A 654 20.08 -13.93 -4.49
N ASN A 655 20.47 -14.86 -3.65
CA ASN A 655 20.07 -14.86 -2.25
C ASN A 655 21.10 -14.04 -1.45
N VAL A 656 20.68 -12.93 -0.92
CA VAL A 656 21.53 -12.11 -0.04
C VAL A 656 21.16 -12.43 1.39
N ASP A 657 21.97 -13.25 1.99
CA ASP A 657 21.81 -13.55 3.40
C ASP A 657 22.35 -12.38 4.21
N GLU A 658 21.57 -11.97 5.19
CA GLU A 658 22.08 -10.99 6.14
C GLU A 658 23.21 -11.64 6.91
N LYS A 659 24.40 -11.08 6.76
CA LYS A 659 25.44 -11.33 7.73
C LYS A 659 24.93 -10.75 9.06
N LYS A 660 24.48 -11.63 9.93
CA LYS A 660 23.96 -11.24 11.23
C LYS A 660 25.03 -11.45 12.26
N LEU A 661 25.38 -10.41 12.94
CA LEU A 661 26.02 -10.54 14.23
C LEU A 661 24.96 -11.05 15.20
N GLN A 662 25.26 -12.13 15.90
CA GLN A 662 24.35 -12.76 16.85
C GLN A 662 24.97 -12.75 18.22
N ILE A 663 24.17 -12.46 19.22
CA ILE A 663 24.54 -12.62 20.63
C ILE A 663 23.55 -13.54 21.31
N ALA A 664 24.03 -14.36 22.21
CA ALA A 664 23.22 -15.21 23.07
C ALA A 664 23.66 -15.01 24.53
N SER A 665 22.74 -15.12 25.45
CA SER A 665 22.99 -14.96 26.86
C SER A 665 23.27 -16.31 27.53
N ASP A 666 24.27 -16.33 28.41
CA ASP A 666 24.50 -17.40 29.38
C ASP A 666 23.81 -17.06 30.72
N SER A 667 23.26 -15.84 30.87
CA SER A 667 22.56 -15.36 32.07
C SER A 667 21.04 -15.43 31.90
N ASP A 668 20.35 -15.57 33.06
CA ASP A 668 18.88 -15.53 33.09
C ASP A 668 18.32 -14.18 32.64
N SER A 669 17.14 -14.16 32.07
CA SER A 669 16.48 -12.92 31.59
C SER A 669 16.13 -11.95 32.73
N THR A 670 16.07 -12.46 33.96
CA THR A 670 15.89 -11.62 35.15
C THR A 670 17.07 -11.87 36.08
N VAL A 671 17.86 -10.85 36.30
CA VAL A 671 19.02 -10.88 37.20
C VAL A 671 18.72 -9.97 38.38
N THR A 672 18.87 -10.51 39.56
CA THR A 672 18.66 -9.72 40.78
C THR A 672 19.99 -9.15 41.26
N ALA A 673 20.03 -7.82 41.41
CA ALA A 673 21.21 -7.17 41.98
C ALA A 673 21.33 -7.47 43.49
N VAL A 674 22.50 -7.92 43.91
CA VAL A 674 22.77 -8.33 45.30
C VAL A 674 23.76 -7.33 45.91
N GLY A 675 23.31 -6.63 46.92
CA GLY A 675 24.14 -5.69 47.66
C GLY A 675 24.79 -4.63 46.78
N ASN A 676 26.08 -4.38 46.95
CA ASN A 676 26.88 -3.40 46.19
C ASN A 676 27.69 -4.03 45.05
N ASP A 677 27.45 -5.28 44.74
CA ASP A 677 28.19 -5.95 43.66
C ASP A 677 27.68 -5.49 42.28
N ASP A 678 28.60 -5.29 41.35
CA ASP A 678 28.25 -5.03 39.94
C ASP A 678 27.55 -6.27 39.36
N VAL A 679 26.54 -6.04 38.55
CA VAL A 679 25.77 -7.12 37.91
C VAL A 679 26.44 -7.48 36.58
N GLY A 680 27.00 -8.68 36.50
CA GLY A 680 27.52 -9.21 35.24
C GLY A 680 26.47 -9.95 34.45
N ILE A 681 26.33 -9.60 33.17
CA ILE A 681 25.52 -10.36 32.21
C ILE A 681 26.49 -10.97 31.20
N ASP A 682 26.57 -12.28 31.22
CA ASP A 682 27.47 -13.05 30.37
C ASP A 682 26.77 -13.56 29.14
N GLY A 683 27.54 -13.67 28.06
CA GLY A 683 27.01 -14.23 26.81
C GLY A 683 28.10 -14.53 25.79
N THR A 684 27.62 -15.02 24.66
CA THR A 684 28.45 -15.37 23.53
C THR A 684 28.06 -14.54 22.31
N HIS A 685 28.97 -14.37 21.37
CA HIS A 685 28.73 -13.68 20.10
C HIS A 685 29.41 -14.41 18.95
N SER A 686 28.76 -14.35 17.78
CA SER A 686 29.28 -14.92 16.54
C SER A 686 28.55 -14.29 15.34
N TYR A 687 29.11 -14.45 14.15
CA TYR A 687 28.33 -14.24 12.94
C TYR A 687 27.60 -15.51 12.53
N ASN A 688 26.40 -15.36 12.00
CA ASN A 688 25.57 -16.50 11.54
C ASN A 688 26.19 -17.26 10.36
N ASP A 689 27.12 -16.63 9.65
CA ASP A 689 27.86 -17.20 8.51
C ASP A 689 29.17 -17.87 8.92
N ASN A 690 29.45 -17.98 10.22
CA ASN A 690 30.71 -18.47 10.81
C ASN A 690 31.96 -17.76 10.31
N SER A 691 31.82 -16.56 9.75
CA SER A 691 33.00 -15.77 9.36
C SER A 691 33.85 -15.40 10.59
N SER A 692 35.16 -15.40 10.40
CA SER A 692 36.07 -14.96 11.44
C SER A 692 36.03 -13.46 11.63
N PHE A 693 36.27 -13.04 12.87
CA PHE A 693 36.35 -11.64 13.28
C PHE A 693 37.31 -11.49 14.43
N LYS A 694 37.69 -10.27 14.72
CA LYS A 694 38.47 -9.91 15.91
C LYS A 694 37.57 -9.22 16.93
N ASN A 695 37.68 -9.57 18.19
CA ASN A 695 36.88 -8.92 19.23
C ASN A 695 37.09 -7.39 19.27
N GLU A 696 38.30 -6.92 18.99
CA GLU A 696 38.60 -5.48 18.89
C GLU A 696 37.80 -4.73 17.82
N THR A 697 37.13 -5.44 16.90
CA THR A 697 36.26 -4.84 15.91
C THR A 697 34.79 -4.71 16.36
N LEU A 698 34.50 -5.21 17.57
CA LEU A 698 33.16 -5.27 18.10
C LEU A 698 32.97 -4.33 19.27
N THR A 699 31.84 -3.64 19.29
CA THR A 699 31.42 -2.77 20.40
C THR A 699 30.17 -3.36 21.04
N LEU A 700 30.25 -3.61 22.33
CA LEU A 700 29.13 -4.02 23.18
C LEU A 700 28.37 -2.77 23.63
N HIS A 701 27.08 -2.76 23.43
CA HIS A 701 26.14 -1.71 23.84
C HIS A 701 25.27 -2.24 24.97
N THR A 702 25.21 -1.53 26.06
CA THR A 702 24.34 -1.83 27.20
C THR A 702 23.46 -0.61 27.46
N VAL A 703 22.16 -0.76 27.26
CA VAL A 703 21.18 0.31 27.50
C VAL A 703 20.48 0.02 28.82
N ILE A 704 20.74 0.83 29.83
CA ILE A 704 20.17 0.69 31.17
C ILE A 704 19.18 1.83 31.40
N ASN A 705 17.92 1.51 31.63
CA ASN A 705 16.87 2.53 31.85
C ASN A 705 16.83 3.59 30.74
N GLY A 706 17.10 3.20 29.48
CA GLY A 706 17.16 4.10 28.31
C GLY A 706 18.49 4.84 28.16
N THR A 707 19.45 4.70 29.06
CA THR A 707 20.79 5.29 28.93
C THR A 707 21.78 4.26 28.40
N GLU A 708 22.39 4.57 27.26
CA GLU A 708 23.34 3.70 26.60
C GLU A 708 24.74 3.86 27.12
N LYS A 709 25.42 2.74 27.32
CA LYS A 709 26.86 2.62 27.59
C LYS A 709 27.50 1.69 26.58
N THR A 710 28.69 2.02 26.16
CA THR A 710 29.44 1.25 25.17
C THR A 710 30.75 0.74 25.75
N GLN A 711 31.10 -0.47 25.36
CA GLN A 711 32.34 -1.13 25.72
C GLN A 711 32.99 -1.73 24.48
N GLN A 712 34.20 -1.30 24.12
CA GLN A 712 34.95 -1.97 23.06
C GLN A 712 35.47 -3.29 23.62
N LEU A 713 35.23 -4.38 22.87
CA LEU A 713 35.78 -5.67 23.25
C LEU A 713 37.30 -5.73 22.98
N SER A 714 37.98 -6.59 23.67
CA SER A 714 39.43 -6.78 23.48
C SER A 714 39.74 -8.16 22.92
N GLY A 715 40.71 -8.24 22.04
CA GLY A 715 41.23 -9.47 21.43
C GLY A 715 41.58 -9.26 19.95
N THR A 716 42.76 -9.59 19.57
CA THR A 716 43.36 -9.40 18.25
C THR A 716 43.36 -10.67 17.37
N ASP A 717 42.97 -11.81 17.95
CA ASP A 717 42.94 -13.09 17.26
C ASP A 717 41.68 -13.22 16.39
N ASP A 718 41.84 -13.86 15.27
CA ASP A 718 40.70 -14.19 14.40
C ASP A 718 39.92 -15.38 14.97
N ILE A 719 38.70 -15.15 15.41
CA ILE A 719 37.82 -16.13 16.04
C ILE A 719 36.51 -16.19 15.29
N THR A 720 35.78 -17.31 15.34
CA THR A 720 34.43 -17.46 14.78
C THR A 720 33.32 -17.33 15.81
N SER A 721 33.69 -17.41 17.12
CA SER A 721 32.81 -17.19 18.25
C SER A 721 33.62 -16.65 19.44
N GLY A 722 33.04 -15.72 20.17
CA GLY A 722 33.66 -15.11 21.35
C GLY A 722 32.67 -15.05 22.52
N LYS A 723 33.20 -14.66 23.68
CA LYS A 723 32.41 -14.38 24.90
C LYS A 723 32.45 -12.90 25.22
N PHE A 724 31.39 -12.42 25.87
CA PHE A 724 31.32 -11.08 26.44
C PHE A 724 30.73 -11.09 27.85
N THR A 725 31.08 -10.10 28.62
CA THR A 725 30.46 -9.79 29.92
C THR A 725 30.07 -8.31 29.90
N SER A 726 28.80 -8.01 30.11
CA SER A 726 28.34 -6.66 30.35
C SER A 726 28.26 -6.40 31.84
N ASN A 727 29.19 -5.59 32.37
CA ASN A 727 29.23 -5.23 33.78
C ASN A 727 28.38 -3.97 34.04
N ILE A 728 27.28 -4.17 34.74
CA ILE A 728 26.36 -3.10 35.13
C ILE A 728 26.66 -2.70 36.56
N LYS A 729 27.05 -1.45 36.72
CA LYS A 729 27.31 -0.92 38.05
C LYS A 729 26.00 -0.71 38.81
N THR A 730 26.00 -1.07 40.08
CA THR A 730 24.86 -0.83 40.99
C THR A 730 24.48 0.64 41.05
N SER A 731 25.42 1.57 40.86
CA SER A 731 25.17 3.02 40.78
C SER A 731 24.33 3.44 39.55
N ASP A 732 24.19 2.57 38.56
CA ASP A 732 23.43 2.83 37.34
C ASP A 732 21.99 2.29 37.39
N LEU A 733 21.69 1.60 38.53
CA LEU A 733 20.40 0.94 38.71
C LEU A 733 19.54 1.75 39.68
N ASN A 734 18.23 1.77 39.38
CA ASN A 734 17.22 2.28 40.31
C ASN A 734 16.66 1.15 41.16
N ILE A 735 16.12 1.49 42.34
CA ILE A 735 15.35 0.52 43.13
C ILE A 735 14.15 0.09 42.30
N GLY A 736 13.87 -1.19 42.22
CA GLY A 736 12.82 -1.79 41.39
C GLY A 736 13.37 -2.45 40.14
N ASP A 737 12.55 -2.49 39.12
CA ASP A 737 12.86 -3.08 37.82
C ASP A 737 13.68 -2.12 36.97
N ASN A 738 14.80 -2.59 36.47
CA ASN A 738 15.67 -1.86 35.55
C ASN A 738 15.71 -2.63 34.22
N PRO A 739 15.00 -2.19 33.22
CA PRO A 739 15.11 -2.79 31.90
C PRO A 739 16.51 -2.55 31.33
N VAL A 740 17.13 -3.61 30.89
CA VAL A 740 18.44 -3.60 30.26
C VAL A 740 18.34 -4.24 28.90
N LYS A 741 18.82 -3.54 27.90
CA LYS A 741 19.00 -4.09 26.55
C LYS A 741 20.47 -4.21 26.24
N ILE A 742 20.88 -5.35 25.73
CA ILE A 742 22.24 -5.60 25.29
C ILE A 742 22.21 -5.93 23.80
N TYR A 743 23.06 -5.27 23.06
CA TYR A 743 23.32 -5.59 21.66
C TYR A 743 24.78 -5.28 21.34
N MET A 744 25.21 -5.71 20.18
CA MET A 744 26.59 -5.53 19.74
C MET A 744 26.59 -4.91 18.34
N THR A 745 27.57 -4.09 18.03
CA THR A 745 27.82 -3.59 16.69
C THR A 745 29.23 -3.90 16.25
N ASP A 746 29.42 -4.19 14.97
CA ASP A 746 30.73 -4.30 14.38
C ASP A 746 31.25 -2.96 13.82
N SER A 747 32.46 -2.96 13.28
CA SER A 747 33.08 -1.79 12.65
C SER A 747 32.31 -1.27 11.43
N ASN A 748 31.46 -2.09 10.81
CA ASN A 748 30.59 -1.74 9.68
C ASN A 748 29.21 -1.28 10.15
N LYS A 749 28.99 -1.13 11.46
CA LYS A 749 27.71 -0.78 12.09
C LYS A 749 26.62 -1.87 11.96
N LEU A 750 27.01 -3.10 11.64
CA LEU A 750 26.08 -4.21 11.68
C LEU A 750 25.68 -4.49 13.12
N LYS A 751 24.40 -4.38 13.38
CA LYS A 751 23.82 -4.58 14.73
C LYS A 751 23.41 -6.04 14.92
N SER A 752 23.69 -6.59 16.10
CA SER A 752 23.20 -7.91 16.51
C SER A 752 21.69 -7.88 16.84
N ASN A 753 21.15 -9.06 17.11
CA ASN A 753 19.92 -9.14 17.88
C ASN A 753 20.07 -8.43 19.22
N GLU A 754 18.96 -8.00 19.78
CA GLU A 754 18.91 -7.43 21.13
C GLU A 754 18.57 -8.53 22.12
N LEU A 755 19.22 -8.51 23.28
CA LEU A 755 18.86 -9.31 24.45
C LEU A 755 18.23 -8.38 25.47
N ASP A 756 17.06 -8.74 25.91
CA ASP A 756 16.31 -8.00 26.93
C ASP A 756 16.46 -8.68 28.27
N PHE A 757 16.88 -7.91 29.26
CA PHE A 757 17.00 -8.34 30.64
C PHE A 757 16.24 -7.38 31.54
N ASN A 758 15.86 -7.90 32.67
CA ASN A 758 15.39 -7.09 33.78
C ASN A 758 16.36 -7.24 34.96
N VAL A 759 17.09 -6.21 35.27
CA VAL A 759 17.90 -6.19 36.51
C VAL A 759 17.01 -5.67 37.62
N LYS A 760 16.63 -6.60 38.49
CA LYS A 760 15.77 -6.29 39.61
C LYS A 760 16.59 -5.86 40.82
N VAL A 761 16.53 -4.61 41.17
CA VAL A 761 16.98 -4.11 42.49
C VAL A 761 15.76 -4.19 43.39
N PRO A 762 15.82 -5.00 44.44
CA PRO A 762 14.68 -5.20 45.31
C PRO A 762 14.13 -3.88 45.83
N ASN A 763 12.85 -3.59 45.51
CA ASN A 763 12.15 -2.39 45.98
C ASN A 763 11.32 -2.73 47.21
N THR A 764 11.89 -3.42 48.20
CA THR A 764 11.11 -3.92 49.30
C THR A 764 11.79 -3.60 50.62
N THR A 765 11.00 -3.66 51.62
CA THR A 765 11.50 -3.57 52.99
C THR A 765 12.22 -4.84 53.34
N LEU A 766 13.39 -4.70 53.94
CA LEU A 766 14.02 -5.79 54.65
C LEU A 766 13.07 -6.25 55.76
N LYS A 767 12.87 -7.53 55.83
CA LYS A 767 12.11 -8.17 56.89
C LYS A 767 13.10 -8.99 57.75
N LEU A 768 13.17 -8.66 59.00
CA LEU A 768 13.91 -9.43 59.97
C LEU A 768 12.89 -10.23 60.76
N THR A 769 12.99 -11.55 60.73
CA THR A 769 12.09 -12.46 61.45
C THR A 769 12.92 -13.24 62.48
N PRO A 770 12.71 -13.05 63.71
CA PRO A 770 13.48 -13.77 64.74
C PRO A 770 13.08 -15.25 64.83
N ASP A 771 14.03 -16.14 65.06
CA ASP A 771 13.75 -17.55 65.37
C ASP A 771 12.99 -17.67 66.66
N LEU A 772 13.40 -16.90 67.66
CA LEU A 772 12.81 -16.78 69.00
C LEU A 772 13.01 -15.35 69.48
N THR A 773 12.00 -14.75 70.08
CA THR A 773 12.10 -13.43 70.72
C THR A 773 12.49 -13.49 72.22
N ASP A 774 12.16 -14.59 72.82
CA ASP A 774 12.46 -14.81 74.27
C ASP A 774 13.61 -15.81 74.41
N ILE A 775 14.74 -15.33 74.80
CA ILE A 775 15.99 -16.09 74.87
C ILE A 775 16.38 -16.18 76.33
N THR A 776 16.62 -17.39 76.80
CA THR A 776 17.17 -17.59 78.10
C THR A 776 18.60 -18.18 77.97
N ALA A 777 19.55 -17.52 78.52
CA ALA A 777 20.93 -17.97 78.49
C ALA A 777 21.54 -17.94 79.94
N LEU A 778 22.57 -18.71 80.11
CA LEU A 778 23.29 -18.71 81.38
C LEU A 778 24.27 -17.56 81.36
N TYR A 779 24.56 -17.06 82.53
CA TYR A 779 25.61 -16.05 82.77
C TYR A 779 26.96 -16.43 82.14
N THR A 780 27.27 -17.71 82.14
CA THR A 780 28.52 -18.28 81.57
C THR A 780 28.49 -18.60 80.14
N GLU A 781 27.32 -18.39 79.47
CA GLU A 781 27.10 -18.65 78.04
C GLU A 781 26.81 -17.39 77.28
N SER A 782 26.71 -17.50 75.99
CA SER A 782 26.24 -16.39 75.14
C SER A 782 24.77 -16.58 74.79
N ALA A 783 24.00 -15.52 74.92
CA ALA A 783 22.69 -15.42 74.28
C ALA A 783 22.89 -15.34 72.76
N THR A 784 22.24 -16.24 72.03
CA THR A 784 22.27 -16.25 70.56
C THR A 784 21.00 -15.68 70.01
N LEU A 785 21.09 -14.52 69.35
CA LEU A 785 20.00 -13.92 68.66
C LEU A 785 20.06 -14.44 67.21
N GLY A 786 19.11 -15.31 66.88
CA GLY A 786 19.01 -15.91 65.56
C GLY A 786 17.74 -15.43 64.84
N GLY A 787 17.79 -15.51 63.59
CA GLY A 787 16.65 -15.19 62.76
C GLY A 787 16.94 -15.31 61.27
N THR A 788 15.93 -14.97 60.53
CA THR A 788 16.04 -14.90 59.08
C THR A 788 15.87 -13.47 58.60
N ILE A 789 16.59 -13.14 57.59
CA ILE A 789 16.46 -11.90 56.83
C ILE A 789 15.95 -12.25 55.45
N SER A 790 14.97 -11.56 54.99
CA SER A 790 14.45 -11.67 53.65
C SER A 790 14.00 -10.30 53.15
N TYR A 791 13.90 -10.18 51.83
CA TYR A 791 13.12 -9.09 51.23
C TYR A 791 11.65 -9.51 51.07
N SER A 792 10.74 -8.58 51.09
CA SER A 792 9.29 -8.88 51.01
C SER A 792 8.88 -9.35 49.63
N ASP A 793 9.75 -9.28 48.63
CA ASP A 793 9.57 -9.75 47.22
C ASP A 793 10.42 -10.98 46.91
N ASP A 794 10.94 -11.67 47.94
CA ASP A 794 11.79 -12.86 47.80
C ASP A 794 13.08 -12.62 46.96
N ALA A 795 13.56 -11.38 46.92
CA ALA A 795 14.81 -11.07 46.24
C ALA A 795 15.99 -11.82 46.89
N ILE A 796 16.90 -12.27 46.01
CA ILE A 796 18.13 -12.98 46.42
C ILE A 796 19.16 -11.96 46.88
N PHE A 797 19.86 -12.26 47.95
CA PHE A 797 20.95 -11.43 48.48
C PHE A 797 21.97 -12.27 49.25
N LYS A 798 23.11 -11.68 49.52
CA LYS A 798 24.17 -12.29 50.36
C LYS A 798 24.11 -11.74 51.78
N ASN A 799 24.51 -12.53 52.74
CA ASN A 799 24.66 -12.03 54.13
C ASN A 799 25.66 -10.88 54.23
N SER A 800 26.74 -10.92 53.46
CA SER A 800 27.76 -9.86 53.42
C SER A 800 27.21 -8.49 53.01
N ASP A 801 26.01 -8.46 52.41
CA ASP A 801 25.37 -7.20 52.00
C ASP A 801 24.57 -6.53 53.12
N ILE A 802 24.41 -7.21 54.26
CA ILE A 802 23.55 -6.79 55.34
C ILE A 802 24.38 -6.43 56.58
N THR A 803 24.03 -5.33 57.21
CA THR A 803 24.55 -4.87 58.50
C THR A 803 23.44 -4.88 59.53
N LEU A 804 23.66 -5.48 60.66
CA LEU A 804 22.78 -5.41 61.81
C LEU A 804 23.14 -4.19 62.64
N ASN A 805 22.16 -3.38 62.95
CA ASN A 805 22.22 -2.32 63.96
C ASN A 805 21.64 -2.85 65.30
N ILE A 806 22.42 -2.91 66.35
CA ILE A 806 22.10 -3.56 67.63
C ILE A 806 22.16 -2.54 68.76
N SER A 807 21.06 -2.47 69.50
CA SER A 807 21.00 -1.66 70.73
C SER A 807 20.59 -2.54 71.90
N VAL A 808 21.34 -2.43 73.00
CA VAL A 808 21.07 -3.20 74.21
C VAL A 808 20.50 -2.26 75.30
N ASP A 809 19.38 -2.60 75.87
CA ASP A 809 18.73 -1.87 77.00
C ASP A 809 18.52 -0.37 76.69
N GLY A 810 18.28 -0.06 75.44
CA GLY A 810 18.10 1.34 75.01
C GLY A 810 19.39 2.17 74.90
N GLY A 811 20.53 1.53 75.05
CA GLY A 811 21.85 2.17 74.90
C GLY A 811 22.20 2.51 73.44
N ALA A 812 23.38 3.05 73.23
CA ALA A 812 23.84 3.40 71.90
C ALA A 812 23.91 2.19 70.97
N SER A 813 23.39 2.36 69.70
CA SER A 813 23.46 1.29 68.70
C SER A 813 24.88 1.12 68.18
N TYR A 814 25.26 -0.10 67.89
CA TYR A 814 26.50 -0.46 67.19
C TYR A 814 26.20 -1.36 66.01
N THR A 815 27.08 -1.36 65.05
CA THR A 815 26.88 -2.13 63.80
C THR A 815 27.60 -3.47 63.87
N TYR A 816 27.00 -4.47 63.27
CA TYR A 816 27.54 -5.80 63.07
C TYR A 816 27.34 -6.24 61.61
N ALA A 817 28.42 -6.25 60.82
CA ALA A 817 28.36 -6.74 59.46
C ALA A 817 28.19 -8.26 59.44
N LEU A 818 27.24 -8.73 58.70
CA LEU A 818 27.07 -10.16 58.49
C LEU A 818 28.14 -10.66 57.50
N THR A 819 28.47 -11.94 57.61
CA THR A 819 29.45 -12.61 56.73
C THR A 819 28.80 -13.79 56.04
N GLY A 820 29.21 -14.05 54.80
CA GLY A 820 28.74 -15.15 53.95
C GLY A 820 28.34 -14.68 52.57
N ASP A 821 28.90 -15.36 51.56
CA ASP A 821 28.72 -14.99 50.15
C ASP A 821 27.71 -15.88 49.39
N ASP A 822 27.10 -16.84 50.09
CA ASP A 822 26.02 -17.65 49.51
C ASP A 822 24.75 -16.78 49.29
N SER A 823 24.24 -16.77 48.10
CA SER A 823 23.05 -16.00 47.74
C SER A 823 21.79 -16.82 47.96
N ALA A 824 20.81 -16.27 48.66
CA ALA A 824 19.53 -16.90 48.91
C ALA A 824 18.41 -15.87 49.06
N THR A 825 17.15 -16.29 48.90
CA THR A 825 15.97 -15.43 49.14
C THR A 825 15.70 -15.22 50.62
N ILE A 826 16.16 -16.16 51.45
CA ILE A 826 16.07 -16.11 52.90
C ILE A 826 17.44 -16.50 53.47
N ASN A 827 18.07 -15.58 54.12
CA ASN A 827 19.36 -15.80 54.74
C ASN A 827 19.21 -15.85 56.28
N LYS A 828 19.98 -16.70 56.94
CA LYS A 828 20.02 -16.81 58.39
C LYS A 828 21.16 -16.00 58.96
N PHE A 829 20.89 -15.41 60.10
CA PHE A 829 21.93 -14.80 60.90
C PHE A 829 21.92 -15.34 62.33
N ASN A 830 23.05 -15.35 62.95
CA ASN A 830 23.21 -15.68 64.33
C ASN A 830 24.21 -14.70 64.94
N TYR A 831 23.72 -13.86 65.85
CA TYR A 831 24.52 -12.93 66.55
C TYR A 831 24.63 -13.40 68.05
N LYS A 832 25.82 -13.44 68.61
CA LYS A 832 26.04 -13.90 69.94
C LYS A 832 26.46 -12.74 70.87
N LYS A 833 25.71 -12.57 71.97
CA LYS A 833 26.06 -11.63 73.03
C LYS A 833 26.35 -12.40 74.29
N SER A 834 27.54 -12.17 74.94
CA SER A 834 27.96 -12.84 76.10
C SER A 834 27.00 -12.58 77.30
N GLY A 835 26.58 -13.62 77.98
CA GLY A 835 25.77 -13.50 79.22
C GLY A 835 26.47 -12.75 80.30
N ALA A 836 27.82 -12.82 80.34
CA ALA A 836 28.62 -12.05 81.25
C ALA A 836 28.63 -10.56 80.99
N ASP A 837 28.59 -10.16 79.68
CA ASP A 837 28.46 -8.77 79.28
C ASP A 837 27.08 -8.17 79.55
N LEU A 838 26.05 -9.00 79.54
CA LEU A 838 24.66 -8.58 79.81
C LEU A 838 24.41 -8.48 81.31
N GLY A 839 24.96 -9.41 82.10
CA GLY A 839 24.70 -9.56 83.52
C GLY A 839 23.45 -10.42 83.78
N VAL A 840 23.28 -10.90 85.01
CA VAL A 840 22.06 -11.67 85.39
C VAL A 840 20.87 -10.72 85.46
N GLY A 841 19.79 -11.07 84.79
CA GLY A 841 18.61 -10.26 84.74
C GLY A 841 17.88 -10.38 83.39
N ASP A 842 16.86 -9.54 83.22
CA ASP A 842 16.11 -9.41 81.97
C ASP A 842 16.68 -8.23 81.17
N HIS A 843 17.02 -8.47 79.91
CA HIS A 843 17.63 -7.52 78.99
C HIS A 843 16.79 -7.43 77.74
N THR A 844 16.76 -6.25 77.08
CA THR A 844 16.10 -6.02 75.79
C THR A 844 17.15 -5.69 74.78
N ILE A 845 17.23 -6.47 73.71
CA ILE A 845 18.14 -6.21 72.58
C ILE A 845 17.31 -5.92 71.33
N LYS A 846 17.41 -4.67 70.82
CA LYS A 846 16.78 -4.28 69.52
C LYS A 846 17.75 -4.49 68.39
N VAL A 847 17.29 -5.15 67.36
CA VAL A 847 18.09 -5.44 66.17
C VAL A 847 17.32 -4.93 64.96
N THR A 848 18.00 -4.19 64.08
CA THR A 848 17.50 -3.75 62.78
C THR A 848 18.51 -4.16 61.73
N ALA A 849 18.06 -4.77 60.66
CA ALA A 849 18.90 -5.09 59.51
C ALA A 849 18.86 -3.92 58.51
N THR A 850 20.04 -3.56 57.97
CA THR A 850 20.18 -2.52 56.98
C THR A 850 21.02 -3.05 55.83
N ASP A 851 20.64 -2.80 54.57
CA ASP A 851 21.37 -3.20 53.39
C ASP A 851 22.26 -2.07 52.85
N GLY A 852 22.99 -2.36 51.75
CA GLY A 852 23.85 -1.41 51.06
C GLY A 852 23.12 -0.24 50.43
N TYR A 853 21.81 -0.35 50.16
CA TYR A 853 20.94 0.74 49.67
C TYR A 853 20.36 1.59 50.83
N GLY A 854 20.68 1.29 52.09
CA GLY A 854 20.17 2.01 53.23
C GLY A 854 18.76 1.63 53.68
N ARG A 855 18.16 0.59 53.06
CA ARG A 855 16.84 0.06 53.46
C ARG A 855 16.99 -0.65 54.76
N SER A 856 16.10 -0.37 55.70
CA SER A 856 16.15 -0.93 57.04
C SER A 856 14.89 -1.74 57.34
N SER A 857 15.07 -2.85 58.03
CA SER A 857 13.94 -3.60 58.55
C SER A 857 13.25 -2.85 59.71
N ASP A 858 12.03 -3.25 60.04
CA ASP A 858 11.46 -2.93 61.33
C ASP A 858 12.36 -3.51 62.46
N PRO A 859 12.47 -2.80 63.57
CA PRO A 859 13.29 -3.26 64.70
C PRO A 859 12.64 -4.48 65.38
N VAL A 860 13.40 -5.52 65.54
CA VAL A 860 13.00 -6.70 66.30
C VAL A 860 13.56 -6.57 67.69
N THR A 861 12.74 -6.85 68.68
CA THR A 861 13.15 -6.86 70.08
C THR A 861 13.29 -8.29 70.58
N TYR A 862 14.47 -8.62 71.01
CA TYR A 862 14.74 -9.86 71.69
C TYR A 862 14.76 -9.60 73.23
N ASN A 863 13.95 -10.36 74.00
CA ASN A 863 13.96 -10.37 75.45
C ASN A 863 14.92 -11.44 75.91
N VAL A 864 16.05 -11.02 76.46
CA VAL A 864 17.10 -11.94 76.85
C VAL A 864 17.12 -12.04 78.36
N LYS A 865 16.83 -13.19 78.85
CA LYS A 865 16.91 -13.49 80.31
C LYS A 865 18.21 -14.21 80.58
N ILE A 866 19.08 -13.56 81.27
CA ILE A 866 20.30 -14.18 81.78
C ILE A 866 20.07 -14.75 83.16
N ILE A 867 20.23 -16.05 83.28
CA ILE A 867 19.98 -16.77 84.49
C ILE A 867 21.26 -17.50 84.95
N ASN A 868 21.35 -17.73 86.24
CA ASN A 868 22.38 -18.62 86.81
C ASN A 868 21.89 -20.03 87.13
N LYS A 869 20.62 -20.30 86.70
CA LYS A 869 19.95 -21.59 86.86
C LYS A 869 19.28 -21.93 85.44
N SER A 870 19.40 -23.16 84.97
CA SER A 870 18.81 -23.62 83.73
C SER A 870 18.27 -25.03 83.85
N LEU A 871 17.14 -25.24 83.15
CA LEU A 871 16.55 -26.53 82.92
C LEU A 871 15.92 -26.56 81.58
N LYS A 872 16.45 -27.47 80.77
CA LYS A 872 15.97 -27.57 79.39
C LYS A 872 15.71 -29.01 78.96
N LEU A 873 14.66 -29.22 78.27
CA LEU A 873 14.41 -30.50 77.60
C LEU A 873 14.85 -30.39 76.11
N ASP A 874 15.62 -31.37 75.69
CA ASP A 874 15.95 -31.57 74.28
C ASP A 874 15.33 -32.84 73.83
N SER A 875 14.52 -32.74 72.73
CA SER A 875 13.75 -33.85 72.24
C SER A 875 13.56 -33.78 70.70
N ASP A 876 13.51 -34.90 70.04
CA ASP A 876 13.17 -34.99 68.66
C ASP A 876 11.84 -34.33 68.38
N LYS A 877 11.67 -33.73 67.16
CA LYS A 877 10.43 -33.18 66.66
C LYS A 877 9.45 -34.29 66.21
N GLY A 878 9.92 -35.47 66.01
CA GLY A 878 9.10 -36.57 65.56
C GLY A 878 9.71 -37.90 65.93
N TYR A 879 8.89 -38.80 66.47
CA TYR A 879 9.22 -40.13 66.90
C TYR A 879 8.50 -41.17 66.06
N SER A 880 9.11 -42.24 65.71
CA SER A 880 8.51 -43.30 64.89
C SER A 880 8.75 -44.67 65.40
N PHE A 881 7.89 -45.60 65.08
CA PHE A 881 7.95 -47.02 65.36
C PHE A 881 8.09 -47.82 64.04
N LYS A 882 8.61 -49.03 64.20
CA LYS A 882 8.78 -49.87 63.01
C LYS A 882 7.45 -50.28 62.41
N SER A 883 7.31 -50.15 61.09
CA SER A 883 6.15 -50.66 60.39
C SER A 883 6.06 -52.17 60.50
N ILE A 884 4.86 -52.68 60.65
CA ILE A 884 4.60 -54.12 60.75
C ILE A 884 3.37 -54.52 59.91
N ASN A 885 3.29 -55.76 59.51
CA ASN A 885 2.06 -56.34 58.99
C ASN A 885 1.05 -56.54 60.13
N THR A 886 -0.24 -56.45 59.78
CA THR A 886 -1.31 -56.76 60.75
C THR A 886 -1.16 -58.18 61.27
N SER A 887 -1.49 -58.35 62.51
CA SER A 887 -1.32 -59.65 63.23
C SER A 887 -2.54 -59.93 64.09
N PRO A 888 -2.92 -61.25 64.26
CA PRO A 888 -3.97 -61.64 65.17
C PRO A 888 -3.56 -61.67 66.66
N GLU A 889 -2.30 -61.33 66.94
CA GLU A 889 -1.76 -61.34 68.30
C GLU A 889 -1.37 -59.89 68.71
N THR A 890 -1.47 -59.66 70.01
CA THR A 890 -0.95 -58.41 70.59
C THR A 890 0.57 -58.37 70.43
N ARG A 891 1.07 -57.24 69.88
CA ARG A 891 2.52 -56.98 69.73
C ARG A 891 2.93 -55.70 70.43
N VAL A 892 4.09 -55.75 70.96
CA VAL A 892 4.75 -54.57 71.49
C VAL A 892 5.98 -54.28 70.59
N LEU A 893 6.02 -53.10 70.02
CA LEU A 893 6.99 -52.76 68.99
C LEU A 893 8.00 -51.74 69.51
N PRO A 894 9.28 -51.98 69.22
CA PRO A 894 10.31 -51.06 69.57
C PRO A 894 10.28 -49.81 68.69
N ARG A 895 10.89 -48.79 69.09
CA ARG A 895 11.17 -47.55 68.40
C ARG A 895 11.89 -47.82 67.07
N SER A 896 11.70 -46.96 66.10
CA SER A 896 12.45 -46.95 64.84
C SER A 896 13.59 -45.94 64.97
N GLY A 897 14.83 -46.43 64.94
CA GLY A 897 16.02 -45.60 65.12
C GLY A 897 16.33 -45.23 66.57
N ALA A 898 17.31 -44.41 66.79
CA ALA A 898 17.64 -43.82 68.08
C ALA A 898 16.73 -42.58 68.24
N TRP A 899 16.17 -42.46 69.43
CA TRP A 899 15.42 -41.29 69.85
C TRP A 899 16.28 -40.38 70.66
N ASP A 900 16.19 -39.07 70.40
CA ASP A 900 16.86 -38.06 71.19
C ASP A 900 15.89 -37.48 72.24
N LEU A 901 16.15 -37.71 73.48
CA LEU A 901 15.35 -37.19 74.56
C LEU A 901 16.34 -37.00 75.77
N LYS A 902 16.68 -35.76 75.98
CA LYS A 902 17.70 -35.36 77.01
C LYS A 902 17.16 -34.23 77.83
N VAL A 903 17.60 -34.24 79.09
CA VAL A 903 17.42 -33.12 80.03
C VAL A 903 18.74 -32.50 80.27
N GLU A 904 18.83 -31.20 80.02
CA GLU A 904 19.94 -30.37 80.36
C GLU A 904 19.59 -29.59 81.67
N SER A 905 20.36 -29.67 82.63
CA SER A 905 20.15 -28.97 83.90
C SER A 905 21.43 -28.27 84.42
N ILE A 906 21.25 -27.08 84.96
CA ILE A 906 22.22 -26.35 85.66
C ILE A 906 21.53 -25.80 86.89
N ASN A 907 22.10 -26.11 88.10
CA ASN A 907 21.57 -25.60 89.37
C ASN A 907 20.07 -25.85 89.52
N SER A 908 19.57 -26.95 89.07
CA SER A 908 18.15 -27.31 89.00
C SER A 908 17.97 -28.79 89.23
N LYS A 909 17.00 -29.17 90.09
CA LYS A 909 16.44 -30.55 90.23
C LYS A 909 15.35 -30.66 89.17
N TRP A 910 15.10 -31.89 88.66
CA TRP A 910 14.09 -32.00 87.63
C TRP A 910 13.40 -33.36 87.64
N ALA A 911 12.20 -33.37 87.08
CA ALA A 911 11.42 -34.60 86.78
C ALA A 911 10.80 -34.44 85.36
N LEU A 912 10.97 -35.46 84.59
CA LEU A 912 10.39 -35.51 83.20
C LEU A 912 9.30 -36.58 83.15
N SER A 913 8.15 -36.18 82.66
CA SER A 913 6.99 -37.05 82.43
C SER A 913 6.48 -36.89 81.01
N ALA A 914 5.79 -37.89 80.54
CA ALA A 914 5.15 -37.85 79.21
C ALA A 914 3.72 -38.31 79.31
N GLN A 915 2.92 -37.78 78.36
CA GLN A 915 1.59 -38.22 78.02
C GLN A 915 1.40 -38.16 76.52
N CYS A 916 0.60 -39.00 75.91
CA CYS A 916 0.34 -38.95 74.48
C CYS A 916 -1.17 -38.88 74.13
N THR A 917 -1.50 -38.43 72.98
CA THR A 917 -2.81 -38.55 72.39
C THR A 917 -3.02 -39.95 71.85
N GLU A 918 -4.31 -40.35 71.70
CA GLU A 918 -4.63 -41.52 70.89
C GLU A 918 -3.97 -41.47 69.55
N LEU A 919 -3.51 -42.59 69.00
CA LEU A 919 -2.91 -42.68 67.65
C LEU A 919 -4.00 -42.83 66.60
N LYS A 920 -4.08 -41.89 65.70
CA LYS A 920 -5.17 -41.79 64.70
C LYS A 920 -4.61 -41.88 63.27
N ASP A 921 -5.27 -42.64 62.44
CA ASP A 921 -5.14 -42.58 60.97
C ASP A 921 -6.12 -41.51 60.45
N THR A 922 -5.63 -40.32 60.31
CA THR A 922 -6.42 -39.14 59.92
C THR A 922 -7.00 -39.27 58.53
N ALA A 923 -6.34 -40.03 57.64
CA ALA A 923 -6.80 -40.25 56.27
C ALA A 923 -8.07 -41.12 56.25
N ASN A 924 -8.20 -42.08 57.15
CA ASN A 924 -9.29 -43.00 57.23
C ASN A 924 -10.16 -42.80 58.48
N GLN A 925 -9.93 -41.76 59.22
CA GLN A 925 -10.67 -41.41 60.45
C GLN A 925 -10.81 -42.58 61.43
N ARG A 926 -9.71 -43.28 61.79
CA ARG A 926 -9.70 -44.50 62.61
C ARG A 926 -8.67 -44.40 63.71
N ASP A 927 -8.98 -44.87 64.87
CA ASP A 927 -8.06 -44.99 65.97
C ASP A 927 -7.30 -46.34 65.93
N LEU A 928 -6.06 -46.32 66.40
CA LEU A 928 -5.31 -47.52 66.49
C LEU A 928 -5.83 -48.36 67.69
N ALA A 929 -6.15 -49.62 67.41
CA ALA A 929 -6.40 -50.54 68.48
C ALA A 929 -5.07 -50.86 69.16
N GLY A 930 -4.78 -50.09 70.22
CA GLY A 930 -3.54 -50.13 70.97
C GLY A 930 -3.13 -48.72 71.35
N GLY A 931 -1.86 -48.41 71.56
CA GLY A 931 -1.36 -47.09 71.94
C GLY A 931 0.04 -47.12 72.48
N LEU A 932 0.55 -45.93 72.82
CA LEU A 932 1.88 -45.80 73.36
C LEU A 932 1.90 -46.23 74.85
N ILE A 933 2.85 -47.07 75.20
CA ILE A 933 3.11 -47.54 76.54
C ILE A 933 4.52 -47.17 76.99
N TYR A 934 4.68 -46.89 78.24
CA TYR A 934 6.02 -46.81 78.85
C TYR A 934 6.28 -48.11 79.70
N MET A 935 7.34 -48.79 79.36
CA MET A 935 7.81 -49.96 80.05
C MET A 935 9.11 -49.62 80.79
N ASN A 936 9.05 -49.63 82.04
CA ASN A 936 10.27 -49.34 82.84
C ASN A 936 11.24 -50.54 82.79
N LYS A 937 12.47 -50.41 83.33
CA LYS A 937 13.49 -51.45 83.34
C LYS A 937 13.06 -52.72 84.10
N ASN A 938 12.08 -52.67 84.98
CA ASN A 938 11.54 -53.79 85.70
C ASN A 938 10.34 -54.49 85.01
N GLY A 939 10.01 -54.08 83.86
CA GLY A 939 8.95 -54.64 83.00
C GLY A 939 7.54 -54.14 83.36
N ALA A 940 7.37 -53.19 84.27
CA ALA A 940 6.07 -52.61 84.56
C ALA A 940 5.65 -51.69 83.41
N ILE A 941 4.41 -51.84 82.98
CA ILE A 941 3.85 -51.15 81.85
C ILE A 941 2.81 -50.11 82.34
N GLN A 942 2.93 -48.91 81.83
CA GLN A 942 1.95 -47.82 81.96
C GLN A 942 1.54 -47.28 80.63
N SER A 943 0.24 -47.04 80.41
CA SER A 943 -0.27 -46.37 79.23
C SER A 943 0.06 -44.89 79.28
N LEU A 944 0.56 -44.38 78.18
CA LEU A 944 0.81 -42.95 78.01
C LEU A 944 -0.42 -42.15 77.59
N GLU A 945 -1.45 -42.83 77.15
CA GLU A 945 -2.74 -42.22 76.79
C GLU A 945 -3.60 -41.93 77.99
N ASP A 946 -3.57 -42.82 78.97
CA ASP A 946 -4.47 -42.79 80.10
C ASP A 946 -4.08 -41.73 81.12
N SER A 947 -2.78 -41.50 81.30
CA SER A 947 -2.25 -40.56 82.28
C SER A 947 -0.81 -40.12 82.01
N GLN A 948 -0.41 -39.04 82.64
CA GLN A 948 0.95 -38.58 82.60
C GLN A 948 1.87 -39.55 83.33
N VAL A 949 2.87 -40.06 82.65
CA VAL A 949 3.78 -41.09 83.22
C VAL A 949 5.15 -40.47 83.43
N LEU A 950 5.67 -40.63 84.61
CA LEU A 950 7.04 -40.23 84.97
C LEU A 950 8.07 -41.13 84.32
N LEU A 951 8.97 -40.54 83.54
CA LEU A 951 10.00 -41.27 82.74
C LEU A 951 11.35 -41.26 83.50
N ALA A 952 11.72 -40.13 83.98
CA ALA A 952 12.99 -39.94 84.74
C ALA A 952 12.96 -38.74 85.62
N SER A 953 13.86 -38.72 86.59
CA SER A 953 14.01 -37.56 87.50
C SER A 953 15.46 -37.56 88.09
N ASP A 954 15.94 -36.37 88.40
CA ASP A 954 17.17 -36.21 89.11
C ASP A 954 17.07 -35.22 90.29
N LYS A 955 17.50 -35.63 91.45
CA LYS A 955 17.46 -34.86 92.73
C LYS A 955 18.79 -34.14 92.97
N THR A 956 19.79 -34.38 92.14
CA THR A 956 21.11 -33.76 92.31
C THR A 956 21.08 -32.29 91.69
N ILE A 957 21.96 -31.50 92.30
CA ILE A 957 22.12 -30.11 91.84
C ILE A 957 23.57 -29.94 91.47
N SER A 958 23.87 -29.70 90.19
CA SER A 958 25.18 -29.39 89.69
C SER A 958 25.30 -27.95 89.27
N GLN A 959 26.43 -27.31 89.60
CA GLN A 959 26.69 -25.92 89.13
C GLN A 959 27.23 -25.88 87.73
N THR A 960 27.58 -27.02 87.14
CA THR A 960 27.91 -27.19 85.74
C THR A 960 26.78 -27.82 85.01
N LYS A 961 26.80 -27.60 83.72
CA LYS A 961 25.81 -28.21 82.79
C LYS A 961 25.90 -29.72 82.88
N GLU A 962 24.82 -30.35 83.33
CA GLU A 962 24.61 -31.76 83.18
C GLU A 962 23.63 -32.10 82.12
N VAL A 963 23.92 -33.13 81.34
CA VAL A 963 23.05 -33.62 80.24
C VAL A 963 22.71 -35.08 80.61
N THR A 964 21.47 -35.34 80.89
CA THR A 964 20.93 -36.68 81.09
C THR A 964 20.26 -37.17 79.84
N ASP A 965 20.84 -38.17 79.23
CA ASP A 965 20.21 -38.78 78.02
C ASP A 965 19.22 -39.84 78.52
N ILE A 966 17.93 -39.49 78.40
CA ILE A 966 16.82 -40.36 78.86
C ILE A 966 16.56 -41.49 77.80
N ALA A 967 16.50 -41.18 76.56
CA ALA A 967 16.21 -42.17 75.54
C ALA A 967 17.41 -43.12 75.31
N GLY A 968 18.60 -42.64 75.43
CA GLY A 968 19.85 -43.48 75.41
C GLY A 968 19.89 -44.59 76.44
N GLN A 969 19.16 -44.41 77.54
CA GLN A 969 19.05 -45.44 78.63
C GLN A 969 18.02 -46.52 78.28
N TRP A 970 17.24 -46.35 77.22
CA TRP A 970 16.20 -47.29 76.82
C TRP A 970 16.71 -48.37 75.86
N SER A 971 16.36 -49.65 76.17
CA SER A 971 16.62 -50.73 75.26
C SER A 971 15.45 -50.96 74.26
N LYS A 972 15.56 -51.95 73.39
CA LYS A 972 14.47 -52.32 72.49
C LYS A 972 13.21 -52.83 73.24
N ASP A 973 13.35 -53.26 74.48
CA ASP A 973 12.31 -53.89 75.29
C ASP A 973 11.88 -53.01 76.50
N ASN A 974 12.36 -51.81 76.65
CA ASN A 974 11.91 -50.86 77.63
C ASN A 974 11.92 -49.42 77.13
N GLY A 975 11.41 -48.48 77.92
CA GLY A 975 11.15 -47.09 77.48
C GLY A 975 9.77 -46.96 76.75
N ILE A 976 9.62 -46.00 75.95
CA ILE A 976 8.39 -45.79 75.20
C ILE A 976 8.29 -46.82 74.01
N LEU A 977 7.29 -47.60 74.02
CA LEU A 977 7.02 -48.69 73.05
C LEU A 977 5.62 -48.53 72.47
N LEU A 978 5.39 -49.10 71.34
CA LEU A 978 4.03 -49.12 70.70
C LEU A 978 3.39 -50.50 70.92
N LYS A 979 2.30 -50.54 71.68
CA LYS A 979 1.45 -51.73 71.84
C LYS A 979 0.36 -51.72 70.79
N VAL A 980 0.31 -52.77 70.00
CA VAL A 980 -0.72 -52.97 68.98
C VAL A 980 -1.54 -54.16 69.34
N MET A 981 -2.86 -54.01 69.50
CA MET A 981 -3.84 -55.05 69.80
C MET A 981 -4.06 -55.95 68.61
N PRO A 982 -4.68 -57.14 68.80
CA PRO A 982 -4.92 -58.07 67.70
C PRO A 982 -5.73 -57.52 66.57
N SER A 983 -5.35 -57.86 65.35
CA SER A 983 -6.07 -57.54 64.11
C SER A 983 -6.30 -56.04 63.89
N PRO A 984 -5.26 -55.21 64.04
CA PRO A 984 -5.39 -53.76 63.75
C PRO A 984 -5.68 -53.53 62.26
N LEU A 985 -6.39 -52.49 61.92
CA LEU A 985 -6.57 -52.07 60.56
C LEU A 985 -5.26 -51.48 60.00
N ALA A 986 -4.94 -51.78 58.80
CA ALA A 986 -3.79 -51.20 58.14
C ALA A 986 -3.96 -49.67 57.95
N GLY A 987 -2.96 -48.85 58.23
CA GLY A 987 -2.98 -47.40 58.15
C GLY A 987 -1.72 -46.74 58.65
N ASN A 988 -1.61 -45.44 58.48
CA ASN A 988 -0.59 -44.59 59.05
C ASN A 988 -1.16 -43.85 60.24
N TYR A 989 -0.82 -44.30 61.35
CA TYR A 989 -1.32 -43.76 62.64
C TYR A 989 -0.35 -42.76 63.23
N THR A 990 -0.85 -41.59 63.57
CA THR A 990 -0.07 -40.50 64.16
C THR A 990 -0.69 -39.99 65.47
N GLY A 991 0.09 -39.46 66.34
CA GLY A 991 -0.35 -38.82 67.58
C GLY A 991 0.78 -37.90 68.08
N THR A 992 0.48 -37.26 69.21
CA THR A 992 1.40 -36.29 69.80
C THR A 992 1.80 -36.78 71.18
N ILE A 993 3.10 -36.73 71.51
CA ILE A 993 3.62 -36.91 72.80
C ILE A 993 3.85 -35.52 73.44
N SER A 994 3.21 -35.30 74.59
CA SER A 994 3.42 -34.09 75.40
C SER A 994 4.41 -34.42 76.52
N TRP A 995 5.46 -33.66 76.59
CA TRP A 995 6.47 -33.78 77.61
C TRP A 995 6.26 -32.74 78.73
N SER A 996 6.46 -33.13 79.92
CA SER A 996 6.43 -32.19 81.04
C SER A 996 7.70 -32.36 81.84
N LEU A 997 8.53 -31.28 81.79
CA LEU A 997 9.73 -31.18 82.60
C LEU A 997 9.51 -30.17 83.71
N THR A 998 9.64 -30.59 84.96
CA THR A 998 9.44 -29.73 86.14
C THR A 998 10.74 -29.50 86.86
N ASP A 999 10.88 -28.31 87.45
CA ASP A 999 12.02 -27.84 88.24
C ASP A 999 11.97 -28.33 89.71
N SER A 1000 11.24 -29.33 90.01
CA SER A 1000 11.14 -29.93 91.35
C SER A 1000 10.94 -31.44 91.28
N VAL A 1001 11.43 -32.15 92.13
CA VAL A 1001 11.22 -33.56 92.23
C VAL A 1001 10.34 -33.77 93.51
N GLN A 1002 9.16 -34.34 93.30
CA GLN A 1002 8.26 -34.79 94.34
C GLN A 1002 8.86 -35.93 95.08
#